data_c67f67861dbbca385578923a4f401255
#
_entry.id   c67f67861dbbca385578923a4f401255
#
_cell.length_a   1.000
_cell.length_b   1.000
_cell.length_c   1.000
_cell.angle_alpha   90.00
_cell.angle_beta   90.00
_cell.angle_gamma   90.00
#
_symmetry.space_group_name_H-M   'P 1'
#
loop_
_entity.id
_entity.type
_entity.pdbx_description
1 polymer ?
#
loop_
_entity_poly.entity_id
_entity_poly.type
_entity_poly.pdbx_seq_one_letter_code
_entity_poly.pdbx_strand_id
1 'polypeptide(L)'
;MKTALLLGIHCHQPIDNFNYVFDDAIEKSYKPFFEILAKFPEFKISVHFSGSLLEYIRKNDKKLFCLMQELSDQIEFFTGGFYEPVLASIPSIDRVAQITKLNRYIKKHFNQTPKGLWLTERVWDNSIIMDLKSCGIEYVIVDDYHLKASGAKLDNLNGYFTTEESGEQMGVFPINQELRYAIPFYSLEKTQDILHKFSQEDGKNAAIIFDDGEKFGIWPKTYETVYEKKWLEKFIIQTLADETIEVQTFEEFYTKNKPIALTYLPTVSYFEMGEWSLNSSDGFELENIIQAHPELSKFLRGSTWKNFFTKYQESNWIQKRYIELSKKQYDSKFYKEALYKAQCNDVLWHGVFGGIYLPNLRDNAYRYIIECEKQLDQGHDIIDIDMNGYNEYKFKNGQLLSIVSSKQGGQIFELDLLKHNFNLQNTLTRYEEVYHHKIELEDSETVKDTKTLEEDDDIATIHDNTLSVDKEISLDYDWYLKKSAIDHIVSNEITLEEFAKNNFREYGDFANQAFEVLKCSKKKLHLQRDGGIYDVQNLQTTLCKNYHFKKNKIEVDIDIDNASSKYNYLHEWNLHFASLQEVSFNGVTLDTQEQYSMIEIISDSLIIKDKYLDKTFVFTSKNLSKIFITSLNSISQSEKGVDITNQGVSIGFLYNLSSNFTTQIDFDLKKREDSIV
;
A
#
# COMPACT_ATOMS: atom_id res chain seq x y z
N MET A 1 -5.41 -38.65 23.39
CA MET A 1 -5.94 -38.27 22.03
C MET A 1 -4.90 -37.40 21.37
N LYS A 2 -4.81 -37.43 20.03
CA LYS A 2 -3.79 -36.68 19.32
C LYS A 2 -4.23 -35.22 19.11
N THR A 3 -3.29 -34.28 19.18
CA THR A 3 -3.48 -32.89 18.76
C THR A 3 -3.41 -32.83 17.25
N ALA A 4 -4.37 -32.16 16.61
CA ALA A 4 -4.29 -31.89 15.17
C ALA A 4 -3.31 -30.74 14.89
N LEU A 5 -2.29 -30.98 14.08
CA LEU A 5 -1.50 -29.89 13.50
C LEU A 5 -2.15 -29.46 12.18
N LEU A 6 -2.62 -28.23 12.13
CA LEU A 6 -3.17 -27.57 10.95
C LEU A 6 -2.16 -26.53 10.45
N LEU A 7 -1.34 -26.93 9.48
CA LEU A 7 -0.32 -26.07 8.90
C LEU A 7 -0.78 -25.54 7.54
N GLY A 8 -0.75 -24.23 7.37
CA GLY A 8 -1.03 -23.57 6.10
C GLY A 8 0.02 -22.52 5.75
N ILE A 9 0.18 -22.29 4.45
CA ILE A 9 1.02 -21.21 3.91
C ILE A 9 0.22 -20.36 2.94
N HIS A 10 0.43 -19.04 3.05
CA HIS A 10 -0.05 -18.03 2.12
C HIS A 10 1.10 -17.54 1.26
N CYS A 11 0.90 -17.49 -0.06
CA CYS A 11 1.90 -17.06 -1.03
C CYS A 11 1.33 -16.00 -1.95
N HIS A 12 1.96 -14.85 -1.98
CA HIS A 12 1.56 -13.72 -2.81
C HIS A 12 2.77 -12.91 -3.26
N GLN A 13 2.65 -12.28 -4.43
CA GLN A 13 3.56 -11.25 -4.89
C GLN A 13 2.74 -10.12 -5.53
N PRO A 14 3.09 -8.84 -5.29
CA PRO A 14 2.36 -7.69 -5.83
C PRO A 14 2.22 -7.76 -7.35
N ILE A 15 1.07 -7.30 -7.85
CA ILE A 15 0.75 -7.33 -9.29
C ILE A 15 1.80 -6.57 -10.09
N ASP A 16 2.33 -7.23 -11.14
CA ASP A 16 3.35 -6.67 -12.05
C ASP A 16 4.60 -6.11 -11.33
N ASN A 17 4.92 -6.63 -10.17
CA ASN A 17 6.22 -6.36 -9.55
C ASN A 17 7.35 -6.89 -10.48
N PHE A 18 8.58 -6.55 -10.18
CA PHE A 18 9.72 -6.95 -11.02
C PHE A 18 9.85 -8.47 -11.12
N ASN A 19 10.10 -9.00 -12.34
CA ASN A 19 10.20 -10.44 -12.56
C ASN A 19 11.22 -11.13 -11.65
N TYR A 20 12.35 -10.47 -11.36
CA TYR A 20 13.37 -11.04 -10.49
C TYR A 20 12.86 -11.29 -9.06
N VAL A 21 11.88 -10.52 -8.57
CA VAL A 21 11.27 -10.73 -7.24
C VAL A 21 10.45 -12.01 -7.25
N PHE A 22 9.64 -12.23 -8.30
CA PHE A 22 8.91 -13.48 -8.46
C PHE A 22 9.84 -14.68 -8.60
N ASP A 23 10.88 -14.56 -9.42
CA ASP A 23 11.84 -15.64 -9.66
C ASP A 23 12.60 -15.98 -8.38
N ASP A 24 13.03 -14.98 -7.60
CA ASP A 24 13.70 -15.18 -6.32
C ASP A 24 12.79 -15.89 -5.31
N ALA A 25 11.52 -15.47 -5.21
CA ALA A 25 10.53 -16.12 -4.35
C ALA A 25 10.28 -17.58 -4.74
N ILE A 26 10.18 -17.86 -6.02
CA ILE A 26 10.02 -19.23 -6.52
C ILE A 26 11.25 -20.09 -6.18
N GLU A 27 12.46 -19.63 -6.48
CA GLU A 27 13.68 -20.42 -6.32
C GLU A 27 14.10 -20.57 -4.83
N LYS A 28 13.87 -19.56 -4.00
CA LYS A 28 14.31 -19.60 -2.60
C LYS A 28 13.25 -20.09 -1.61
N SER A 29 11.96 -19.95 -1.94
CA SER A 29 10.88 -20.33 -1.03
C SER A 29 9.97 -21.42 -1.61
N TYR A 30 9.19 -21.11 -2.63
CA TYR A 30 8.09 -21.97 -3.03
C TYR A 30 8.56 -23.32 -3.57
N LYS A 31 9.49 -23.34 -4.49
CA LYS A 31 9.98 -24.56 -5.13
C LYS A 31 10.66 -25.54 -4.15
N PRO A 32 11.65 -25.12 -3.35
CA PRO A 32 12.28 -26.02 -2.41
C PRO A 32 11.31 -26.51 -1.32
N PHE A 33 10.31 -25.69 -0.94
CA PHE A 33 9.26 -26.11 -0.01
C PHE A 33 8.47 -27.31 -0.56
N PHE A 34 7.96 -27.21 -1.79
CA PHE A 34 7.19 -28.30 -2.40
C PHE A 34 8.05 -29.51 -2.76
N GLU A 35 9.33 -29.33 -3.11
CA GLU A 35 10.28 -30.41 -3.33
C GLU A 35 10.56 -31.22 -2.04
N ILE A 36 10.58 -30.56 -0.88
CA ILE A 36 10.67 -31.25 0.41
C ILE A 36 9.35 -31.94 0.72
N LEU A 37 8.22 -31.25 0.59
CA LEU A 37 6.90 -31.81 0.85
C LEU A 37 6.64 -33.09 0.07
N ALA A 38 7.09 -33.18 -1.16
CA ALA A 38 6.96 -34.36 -2.03
C ALA A 38 7.66 -35.62 -1.49
N LYS A 39 8.63 -35.46 -0.57
CA LYS A 39 9.31 -36.61 0.06
C LYS A 39 8.49 -37.25 1.18
N PHE A 40 7.43 -36.57 1.65
CA PHE A 40 6.65 -36.93 2.82
C PHE A 40 5.15 -36.93 2.49
N PRO A 41 4.62 -37.94 1.77
CA PRO A 41 3.22 -37.94 1.31
C PRO A 41 2.19 -37.98 2.45
N GLU A 42 2.59 -38.37 3.68
CA GLU A 42 1.73 -38.38 4.88
C GLU A 42 1.61 -37.00 5.53
N PHE A 43 2.50 -36.04 5.21
CA PHE A 43 2.47 -34.71 5.77
C PHE A 43 1.55 -33.81 4.95
N LYS A 44 0.35 -33.57 5.45
CA LYS A 44 -0.67 -32.74 4.80
C LYS A 44 -0.48 -31.26 5.09
N ILE A 45 -0.87 -30.42 4.16
CA ILE A 45 -0.77 -28.96 4.29
C ILE A 45 -1.93 -28.27 3.58
N SER A 46 -2.29 -27.09 4.05
CA SER A 46 -3.20 -26.20 3.34
C SER A 46 -2.43 -25.04 2.71
N VAL A 47 -2.78 -24.62 1.51
CA VAL A 47 -2.07 -23.55 0.81
C VAL A 47 -3.03 -22.53 0.21
N HIS A 48 -2.66 -21.28 0.30
CA HIS A 48 -3.24 -20.20 -0.49
C HIS A 48 -2.18 -19.60 -1.40
N PHE A 49 -2.51 -19.46 -2.67
CA PHE A 49 -1.74 -18.69 -3.64
C PHE A 49 -2.66 -17.68 -4.31
N SER A 50 -2.24 -16.42 -4.40
CA SER A 50 -2.97 -15.47 -5.23
C SER A 50 -3.04 -15.95 -6.68
N GLY A 51 -4.15 -15.67 -7.36
CA GLY A 51 -4.35 -16.14 -8.74
C GLY A 51 -3.31 -15.63 -9.71
N SER A 52 -2.83 -14.41 -9.53
CA SER A 52 -1.74 -13.81 -10.30
C SER A 52 -0.43 -14.58 -10.15
N LEU A 53 -0.08 -14.98 -8.93
CA LEU A 53 1.12 -15.78 -8.66
C LEU A 53 1.01 -17.18 -9.28
N LEU A 54 -0.16 -17.85 -9.17
CA LEU A 54 -0.39 -19.13 -9.84
C LEU A 54 -0.28 -19.03 -11.38
N GLU A 55 -0.75 -17.93 -11.98
CA GLU A 55 -0.58 -17.69 -13.41
C GLU A 55 0.88 -17.48 -13.78
N TYR A 56 1.64 -16.75 -12.95
CA TYR A 56 3.07 -16.53 -13.15
C TYR A 56 3.85 -17.86 -13.07
N ILE A 57 3.65 -18.66 -12.01
CA ILE A 57 4.30 -19.98 -11.85
C ILE A 57 3.97 -20.90 -13.04
N ARG A 58 2.69 -21.00 -13.41
CA ARG A 58 2.27 -21.83 -14.54
C ARG A 58 2.94 -21.46 -15.85
N LYS A 59 3.22 -20.17 -16.06
CA LYS A 59 3.86 -19.65 -17.27
C LYS A 59 5.38 -19.84 -17.25
N ASN A 60 6.02 -19.56 -16.12
CA ASN A 60 7.47 -19.40 -16.01
C ASN A 60 8.16 -20.61 -15.36
N ASP A 61 7.52 -21.34 -14.43
CA ASP A 61 8.03 -22.60 -13.85
C ASP A 61 6.99 -23.71 -13.91
N LYS A 62 6.90 -24.34 -15.09
CA LYS A 62 5.98 -25.46 -15.32
C LYS A 62 6.29 -26.68 -14.45
N LYS A 63 7.55 -26.85 -14.00
CA LYS A 63 7.94 -28.00 -13.18
C LYS A 63 7.33 -27.87 -11.79
N LEU A 64 7.46 -26.68 -11.17
CA LEU A 64 6.82 -26.40 -9.90
C LEU A 64 5.29 -26.53 -10.02
N PHE A 65 4.69 -25.99 -11.09
CA PHE A 65 3.24 -26.09 -11.28
C PHE A 65 2.75 -27.54 -11.40
N CYS A 66 3.47 -28.39 -12.15
CA CYS A 66 3.16 -29.82 -12.25
C CYS A 66 3.35 -30.52 -10.90
N LEU A 67 4.42 -30.22 -10.16
CA LEU A 67 4.65 -30.77 -8.83
C LEU A 67 3.49 -30.45 -7.88
N MET A 68 3.01 -29.20 -7.86
CA MET A 68 1.82 -28.81 -7.07
C MET A 68 0.57 -29.61 -7.46
N GLN A 69 0.42 -29.96 -8.75
CA GLN A 69 -0.69 -30.81 -9.25
C GLN A 69 -0.54 -32.27 -8.78
N GLU A 70 0.66 -32.81 -8.81
CA GLU A 70 0.97 -34.18 -8.34
C GLU A 70 0.71 -34.33 -6.84
N LEU A 71 0.91 -33.27 -6.07
CA LEU A 71 0.69 -33.23 -4.62
C LEU A 71 -0.77 -32.87 -4.23
N SER A 72 -1.70 -32.81 -5.18
CA SER A 72 -3.07 -32.35 -4.91
C SER A 72 -3.84 -33.15 -3.86
N ASP A 73 -3.51 -34.44 -3.64
CA ASP A 73 -4.11 -35.28 -2.61
C ASP A 73 -3.55 -35.00 -1.19
N GLN A 74 -2.39 -34.35 -1.13
CA GLN A 74 -1.69 -33.96 0.08
C GLN A 74 -1.97 -32.51 0.48
N ILE A 75 -2.45 -31.71 -0.46
CA ILE A 75 -2.64 -30.27 -0.34
C ILE A 75 -4.12 -29.93 -0.37
N GLU A 76 -4.58 -29.14 0.60
CA GLU A 76 -5.85 -28.43 0.51
C GLU A 76 -5.61 -27.02 -0.04
N PHE A 77 -6.26 -26.67 -1.16
CA PHE A 77 -6.19 -25.30 -1.70
C PHE A 77 -7.24 -24.39 -1.07
N PHE A 78 -6.79 -23.34 -0.43
CA PHE A 78 -7.62 -22.20 -0.02
C PHE A 78 -7.84 -21.25 -1.20
N THR A 79 -9.00 -20.60 -1.20
CA THR A 79 -9.28 -19.50 -2.13
C THR A 79 -9.08 -18.14 -1.47
N GLY A 80 -9.25 -17.08 -2.26
CA GLY A 80 -9.15 -15.67 -1.86
C GLY A 80 -9.60 -14.76 -2.99
N GLY A 81 -9.29 -13.49 -2.92
CA GLY A 81 -9.38 -12.59 -4.07
C GLY A 81 -8.31 -12.93 -5.10
N PHE A 82 -8.68 -13.05 -6.39
CA PHE A 82 -7.75 -13.49 -7.44
C PHE A 82 -6.49 -12.61 -7.53
N TYR A 83 -6.63 -11.30 -7.33
CA TYR A 83 -5.56 -10.31 -7.35
C TYR A 83 -5.26 -9.74 -5.96
N GLU A 84 -5.51 -10.51 -4.92
CA GLU A 84 -5.22 -10.21 -3.52
C GLU A 84 -5.75 -8.84 -3.03
N PRO A 85 -7.02 -8.49 -3.27
CA PRO A 85 -7.61 -7.32 -2.65
C PRO A 85 -7.93 -7.57 -1.19
N VAL A 86 -7.86 -6.57 -0.33
CA VAL A 86 -8.54 -6.62 0.97
C VAL A 86 -10.04 -6.67 0.71
N LEU A 87 -10.65 -7.84 0.93
CA LEU A 87 -12.03 -8.11 0.55
C LEU A 87 -13.05 -7.13 1.14
N ALA A 88 -12.81 -6.68 2.38
CA ALA A 88 -13.65 -5.70 3.06
C ALA A 88 -13.56 -4.27 2.47
N SER A 89 -12.58 -3.99 1.59
CA SER A 89 -12.35 -2.66 1.00
C SER A 89 -12.84 -2.51 -0.44
N ILE A 90 -13.32 -3.59 -1.06
CA ILE A 90 -13.83 -3.58 -2.43
C ILE A 90 -15.35 -3.82 -2.47
N PRO A 91 -16.05 -3.38 -3.53
CA PRO A 91 -17.47 -3.64 -3.71
C PRO A 91 -17.82 -5.14 -3.73
N SER A 92 -19.00 -5.49 -3.22
CA SER A 92 -19.53 -6.87 -3.17
C SER A 92 -19.47 -7.58 -4.54
N ILE A 93 -19.86 -6.89 -5.60
CA ILE A 93 -19.82 -7.44 -6.96
C ILE A 93 -18.43 -7.85 -7.41
N ASP A 94 -17.41 -7.06 -7.08
CA ASP A 94 -16.02 -7.33 -7.42
C ASP A 94 -15.45 -8.44 -6.53
N ARG A 95 -15.79 -8.42 -5.23
CA ARG A 95 -15.42 -9.45 -4.24
C ARG A 95 -15.86 -10.83 -4.70
N VAL A 96 -17.15 -10.99 -4.98
CA VAL A 96 -17.73 -12.24 -5.47
C VAL A 96 -17.09 -12.68 -6.80
N ALA A 97 -16.84 -11.73 -7.70
CA ALA A 97 -16.24 -12.03 -8.99
C ALA A 97 -14.79 -12.52 -8.86
N GLN A 98 -13.97 -11.88 -8.01
CA GLN A 98 -12.57 -12.25 -7.80
C GLN A 98 -12.45 -13.61 -7.08
N ILE A 99 -13.25 -13.87 -6.04
CA ILE A 99 -13.28 -15.18 -5.36
C ILE A 99 -13.73 -16.28 -6.34
N THR A 100 -14.81 -16.04 -7.09
CA THR A 100 -15.31 -17.00 -8.09
C THR A 100 -14.25 -17.27 -9.17
N LYS A 101 -13.48 -16.27 -9.58
CA LYS A 101 -12.39 -16.41 -10.55
C LYS A 101 -11.31 -17.36 -10.02
N LEU A 102 -10.89 -17.22 -8.76
CA LEU A 102 -9.89 -18.09 -8.15
C LEU A 102 -10.43 -19.51 -7.93
N ASN A 103 -11.68 -19.65 -7.45
CA ASN A 103 -12.35 -20.95 -7.30
C ASN A 103 -12.35 -21.73 -8.63
N ARG A 104 -12.69 -21.06 -9.73
CA ARG A 104 -12.68 -21.68 -11.07
C ARG A 104 -11.28 -22.06 -11.52
N TYR A 105 -10.28 -21.25 -11.18
CA TYR A 105 -8.88 -21.54 -11.52
C TYR A 105 -8.39 -22.78 -10.76
N ILE A 106 -8.63 -22.85 -9.44
CA ILE A 106 -8.27 -24.00 -8.60
C ILE A 106 -9.01 -25.27 -9.08
N LYS A 107 -10.31 -25.18 -9.32
CA LYS A 107 -11.08 -26.32 -9.85
C LYS A 107 -10.54 -26.84 -11.17
N LYS A 108 -10.19 -25.92 -12.07
CA LYS A 108 -9.67 -26.27 -13.40
C LYS A 108 -8.31 -26.96 -13.37
N HIS A 109 -7.41 -26.49 -12.51
CA HIS A 109 -6.01 -26.89 -12.53
C HIS A 109 -5.63 -27.93 -11.48
N PHE A 110 -6.31 -27.94 -10.34
CA PHE A 110 -6.04 -28.83 -9.21
C PHE A 110 -7.23 -29.76 -8.86
N ASN A 111 -8.34 -29.66 -9.62
CA ASN A 111 -9.57 -30.45 -9.44
C ASN A 111 -10.22 -30.31 -8.04
N GLN A 112 -9.89 -29.30 -7.25
CA GLN A 112 -10.47 -29.04 -5.93
C GLN A 112 -11.54 -27.95 -5.99
N THR A 113 -12.47 -27.98 -5.04
CA THR A 113 -13.46 -26.92 -4.80
C THR A 113 -13.21 -26.35 -3.42
N PRO A 114 -12.54 -25.20 -3.31
CA PRO A 114 -12.15 -24.64 -2.01
C PRO A 114 -13.34 -24.41 -1.08
N LYS A 115 -13.16 -24.76 0.21
CA LYS A 115 -14.07 -24.47 1.30
C LYS A 115 -13.51 -23.41 2.25
N GLY A 116 -12.19 -23.36 2.37
CA GLY A 116 -11.46 -22.38 3.12
C GLY A 116 -11.09 -21.16 2.29
N LEU A 117 -11.08 -19.99 2.94
CA LEU A 117 -10.67 -18.74 2.31
C LEU A 117 -9.62 -18.04 3.18
N TRP A 118 -8.53 -17.61 2.52
CA TRP A 118 -7.58 -16.68 3.09
C TRP A 118 -8.11 -15.25 3.00
N LEU A 119 -8.16 -14.58 4.13
CA LEU A 119 -8.48 -13.16 4.21
C LEU A 119 -7.20 -12.37 4.01
N THR A 120 -7.10 -11.65 2.92
CA THR A 120 -5.97 -10.75 2.64
C THR A 120 -5.69 -9.87 3.84
N GLU A 121 -4.45 -9.90 4.35
CA GLU A 121 -4.03 -9.21 5.57
C GLU A 121 -4.89 -9.53 6.81
N ARG A 122 -5.58 -10.66 6.78
CA ARG A 122 -6.52 -11.10 7.84
C ARG A 122 -7.53 -10.03 8.25
N VAL A 123 -7.86 -9.12 7.32
CA VAL A 123 -8.82 -8.04 7.58
C VAL A 123 -10.23 -8.61 7.66
N TRP A 124 -10.78 -8.60 8.85
CA TRP A 124 -12.13 -9.07 9.12
C TRP A 124 -13.15 -7.92 9.12
N ASP A 125 -14.31 -8.18 8.52
CA ASP A 125 -15.51 -7.34 8.58
C ASP A 125 -16.72 -8.26 8.41
N ASN A 126 -17.72 -8.19 9.30
CA ASN A 126 -18.90 -9.06 9.24
C ASN A 126 -19.67 -8.95 7.92
N SER A 127 -19.64 -7.78 7.29
CA SER A 127 -20.35 -7.53 6.02
C SER A 127 -19.94 -8.43 4.86
N ILE A 128 -18.77 -9.12 4.96
CA ILE A 128 -18.32 -10.00 3.88
C ILE A 128 -18.94 -11.40 3.93
N ILE A 129 -19.51 -11.83 5.07
CA ILE A 129 -19.98 -13.21 5.28
C ILE A 129 -20.96 -13.65 4.19
N MET A 130 -21.96 -12.82 3.87
CA MET A 130 -22.95 -13.14 2.84
C MET A 130 -22.31 -13.41 1.48
N ASP A 131 -21.32 -12.61 1.09
CA ASP A 131 -20.60 -12.78 -0.17
C ASP A 131 -19.74 -14.04 -0.17
N LEU A 132 -19.05 -14.33 0.94
CA LEU A 132 -18.27 -15.55 1.09
C LEU A 132 -19.14 -16.79 0.99
N LYS A 133 -20.29 -16.80 1.67
CA LYS A 133 -21.27 -17.92 1.59
C LYS A 133 -21.79 -18.10 0.18
N SER A 134 -22.08 -17.01 -0.54
CA SER A 134 -22.52 -17.07 -1.95
C SER A 134 -21.46 -17.70 -2.87
N CYS A 135 -20.19 -17.62 -2.50
CA CYS A 135 -19.07 -18.24 -3.20
C CYS A 135 -18.78 -19.69 -2.75
N GLY A 136 -19.57 -20.25 -1.82
CA GLY A 136 -19.43 -21.62 -1.31
C GLY A 136 -18.37 -21.78 -0.23
N ILE A 137 -17.98 -20.70 0.43
CA ILE A 137 -16.96 -20.72 1.50
C ILE A 137 -17.61 -21.11 2.83
N GLU A 138 -16.96 -22.00 3.55
CA GLU A 138 -17.43 -22.55 4.84
C GLU A 138 -16.66 -21.99 6.03
N TYR A 139 -15.37 -21.65 5.85
CA TYR A 139 -14.50 -21.16 6.92
C TYR A 139 -13.40 -20.23 6.39
N VAL A 140 -12.91 -19.40 7.32
CA VAL A 140 -11.82 -18.44 7.09
C VAL A 140 -10.74 -18.59 8.16
N ILE A 141 -9.57 -18.07 7.86
CA ILE A 141 -8.46 -17.96 8.80
C ILE A 141 -8.40 -16.51 9.32
N VAL A 142 -8.25 -16.36 10.63
CA VAL A 142 -8.04 -15.08 11.31
C VAL A 142 -6.88 -15.21 12.28
N ASP A 143 -6.38 -14.11 12.80
CA ASP A 143 -5.40 -14.12 13.89
C ASP A 143 -6.12 -14.40 15.23
N ASP A 144 -5.44 -14.99 16.22
CA ASP A 144 -6.02 -15.26 17.54
C ASP A 144 -6.40 -13.94 18.25
N TYR A 145 -5.75 -12.85 17.87
CA TYR A 145 -6.07 -11.51 18.31
C TYR A 145 -7.53 -11.11 18.01
N HIS A 146 -8.12 -11.56 16.90
CA HIS A 146 -9.54 -11.28 16.58
C HIS A 146 -10.46 -11.79 17.67
N LEU A 147 -10.17 -12.98 18.22
CA LEU A 147 -10.94 -13.57 19.30
C LEU A 147 -10.63 -12.91 20.65
N LYS A 148 -9.37 -12.61 20.92
CA LYS A 148 -8.96 -11.87 22.13
C LYS A 148 -9.63 -10.48 22.16
N ALA A 149 -9.69 -9.80 21.02
CA ALA A 149 -10.31 -8.48 20.85
C ALA A 149 -11.84 -8.50 20.87
N SER A 150 -12.49 -9.67 20.77
CA SER A 150 -13.96 -9.81 20.84
C SER A 150 -14.52 -9.45 22.22
N GLY A 151 -13.67 -9.45 23.25
CA GLY A 151 -14.07 -9.25 24.64
C GLY A 151 -14.72 -10.46 25.29
N ALA A 152 -14.85 -11.57 24.56
CA ALA A 152 -15.34 -12.82 25.11
C ALA A 152 -14.26 -13.49 25.98
N LYS A 153 -14.65 -14.07 27.11
CA LYS A 153 -13.76 -14.94 27.87
C LYS A 153 -13.71 -16.29 27.16
N LEU A 154 -12.62 -16.53 26.45
CA LEU A 154 -12.37 -17.77 25.74
C LEU A 154 -11.26 -18.52 26.49
N ASP A 155 -11.61 -19.63 27.10
CA ASP A 155 -10.68 -20.40 27.93
C ASP A 155 -9.70 -21.22 27.07
N ASN A 156 -10.07 -21.48 25.80
CA ASN A 156 -9.26 -22.28 24.87
C ASN A 156 -9.47 -21.78 23.43
N LEU A 157 -8.37 -21.50 22.72
CA LEU A 157 -8.37 -21.09 21.30
C LEU A 157 -7.91 -22.24 20.36
N ASN A 158 -7.79 -23.48 20.86
CA ASN A 158 -7.21 -24.62 20.17
C ASN A 158 -8.23 -25.39 19.33
N GLY A 159 -8.88 -24.73 18.40
CA GLY A 159 -9.87 -25.27 17.50
C GLY A 159 -10.58 -24.14 16.74
N TYR A 160 -11.63 -24.46 16.00
CA TYR A 160 -12.37 -23.44 15.28
C TYR A 160 -13.62 -22.99 16.05
N PHE A 161 -14.01 -21.76 15.76
CA PHE A 161 -15.23 -21.13 16.25
C PHE A 161 -16.20 -20.91 15.09
N THR A 162 -17.41 -20.53 15.42
CA THR A 162 -18.37 -20.02 14.42
C THR A 162 -18.72 -18.59 14.74
N THR A 163 -18.95 -17.82 13.69
CA THR A 163 -19.60 -16.51 13.75
C THR A 163 -20.81 -16.50 12.83
N GLU A 164 -21.66 -15.51 12.94
CA GLU A 164 -22.90 -15.43 12.18
C GLU A 164 -23.16 -13.97 11.77
N GLU A 165 -23.71 -13.78 10.58
CA GLU A 165 -24.24 -12.50 10.12
C GLU A 165 -25.51 -12.76 9.29
N SER A 166 -26.61 -12.12 9.68
CA SER A 166 -27.90 -12.20 8.96
C SER A 166 -28.42 -13.62 8.73
N GLY A 167 -28.12 -14.55 9.66
CA GLY A 167 -28.52 -15.95 9.61
C GLY A 167 -27.54 -16.88 8.86
N GLU A 168 -26.47 -16.35 8.26
CA GLU A 168 -25.44 -17.12 7.61
C GLU A 168 -24.26 -17.38 8.56
N GLN A 169 -23.90 -18.65 8.73
CA GLN A 169 -22.84 -19.09 9.65
C GLN A 169 -21.51 -19.26 8.92
N MET A 170 -20.41 -18.80 9.53
CA MET A 170 -19.05 -18.93 9.03
C MET A 170 -18.14 -19.57 10.09
N GLY A 171 -17.34 -20.57 9.69
CA GLY A 171 -16.28 -21.13 10.52
C GLY A 171 -15.10 -20.17 10.58
N VAL A 172 -14.47 -20.06 11.76
CA VAL A 172 -13.34 -19.16 11.99
C VAL A 172 -12.23 -19.91 12.68
N PHE A 173 -11.07 -20.04 12.05
CA PHE A 173 -9.88 -20.67 12.61
C PHE A 173 -8.88 -19.60 13.07
N PRO A 174 -8.57 -19.52 14.38
CA PRO A 174 -7.59 -18.57 14.89
C PRO A 174 -6.16 -19.12 14.75
N ILE A 175 -5.30 -18.39 14.08
CA ILE A 175 -3.85 -18.68 14.06
C ILE A 175 -3.30 -18.49 15.47
N ASN A 176 -2.52 -19.44 15.93
CA ASN A 176 -1.84 -19.32 17.19
C ASN A 176 -0.60 -18.42 17.06
N GLN A 177 -0.58 -17.32 17.80
CA GLN A 177 0.50 -16.32 17.75
C GLN A 177 1.87 -16.91 18.13
N GLU A 178 1.95 -17.77 19.17
CA GLU A 178 3.22 -18.36 19.60
C GLU A 178 3.82 -19.27 18.50
N LEU A 179 2.98 -20.05 17.80
CA LEU A 179 3.42 -20.86 16.65
C LEU A 179 3.81 -19.99 15.44
N ARG A 180 3.10 -18.89 15.22
CA ARG A 180 3.40 -17.93 14.13
C ARG A 180 4.80 -17.34 14.28
N TYR A 181 5.24 -17.05 15.51
CA TYR A 181 6.59 -16.54 15.78
C TYR A 181 7.65 -17.67 15.88
N ALA A 182 7.24 -18.89 16.23
CA ALA A 182 8.18 -20.00 16.33
C ALA A 182 8.56 -20.61 14.97
N ILE A 183 7.62 -20.73 14.05
CA ILE A 183 7.82 -21.41 12.75
C ILE A 183 8.11 -20.39 11.64
N PRO A 184 9.28 -20.45 10.95
CA PRO A 184 10.43 -21.37 11.14
C PRO A 184 11.61 -20.74 11.92
N PHE A 185 11.38 -19.79 12.83
CA PHE A 185 12.41 -18.94 13.44
C PHE A 185 13.08 -19.54 14.67
N TYR A 186 12.33 -20.35 15.44
CA TYR A 186 12.87 -20.99 16.65
C TYR A 186 13.53 -22.33 16.34
N SER A 187 14.40 -22.75 17.23
CA SER A 187 14.97 -24.09 17.18
C SER A 187 13.88 -25.17 17.14
N LEU A 188 14.20 -26.33 16.57
CA LEU A 188 13.26 -27.45 16.48
C LEU A 188 12.77 -27.91 17.86
N GLU A 189 13.66 -27.90 18.86
CA GLU A 189 13.33 -28.29 20.22
C GLU A 189 12.27 -27.36 20.82
N LYS A 190 12.50 -26.06 20.78
CA LYS A 190 11.52 -25.07 21.25
C LYS A 190 10.18 -25.17 20.52
N THR A 191 10.23 -25.35 19.19
CA THR A 191 9.00 -25.48 18.38
C THR A 191 8.21 -26.73 18.76
N GLN A 192 8.88 -27.87 19.00
CA GLN A 192 8.24 -29.09 19.46
C GLN A 192 7.66 -28.95 20.89
N ASP A 193 8.36 -28.27 21.79
CA ASP A 193 7.86 -27.96 23.13
C ASP A 193 6.57 -27.15 23.09
N ILE A 194 6.47 -26.16 22.16
CA ILE A 194 5.24 -25.41 21.97
C ILE A 194 4.13 -26.35 21.47
N LEU A 195 4.39 -27.21 20.49
CA LEU A 195 3.40 -28.17 19.99
C LEU A 195 2.93 -29.12 21.07
N HIS A 196 3.83 -29.58 21.95
CA HIS A 196 3.49 -30.46 23.07
C HIS A 196 2.60 -29.82 24.14
N LYS A 197 2.65 -28.47 24.31
CA LYS A 197 1.71 -27.78 25.21
C LYS A 197 0.25 -28.04 24.80
N PHE A 198 -0.03 -28.09 23.49
CA PHE A 198 -1.37 -28.37 22.98
C PHE A 198 -1.82 -29.83 23.25
N SER A 199 -0.89 -30.79 23.37
CA SER A 199 -1.21 -32.19 23.55
C SER A 199 -1.61 -32.55 24.99
N GLN A 200 -1.38 -31.66 25.96
CA GLN A 200 -1.65 -31.87 27.38
C GLN A 200 -3.11 -31.58 27.78
N GLU A 201 -3.90 -30.98 26.90
CA GLU A 201 -5.28 -30.60 27.15
C GLU A 201 -6.28 -31.62 26.54
N ASP A 202 -7.50 -31.70 27.08
CA ASP A 202 -8.51 -32.73 26.76
C ASP A 202 -8.91 -32.81 25.25
N GLY A 203 -8.09 -33.43 24.43
CA GLY A 203 -8.50 -34.33 23.35
C GLY A 203 -9.29 -33.80 22.14
N LYS A 204 -9.43 -32.50 21.93
CA LYS A 204 -10.00 -31.88 20.69
C LYS A 204 -9.20 -30.68 20.23
N ASN A 205 -7.92 -30.70 20.47
CA ASN A 205 -7.07 -29.53 20.28
C ASN A 205 -6.45 -29.53 18.90
N ALA A 206 -6.41 -28.34 18.29
CA ALA A 206 -5.67 -28.07 17.09
C ALA A 206 -4.58 -27.03 17.36
N ALA A 207 -3.37 -27.33 16.96
CA ALA A 207 -2.30 -26.38 16.80
C ALA A 207 -2.45 -25.74 15.41
N ILE A 208 -2.84 -24.47 15.35
CA ILE A 208 -3.25 -23.80 14.12
C ILE A 208 -2.21 -22.75 13.73
N ILE A 209 -1.64 -22.92 12.55
CA ILE A 209 -0.78 -21.93 11.91
C ILE A 209 -1.16 -21.79 10.43
N PHE A 210 -1.26 -20.55 9.97
CA PHE A 210 -1.39 -20.21 8.56
C PHE A 210 -0.71 -18.86 8.35
N ASP A 211 0.43 -18.85 7.67
CA ASP A 211 1.26 -17.65 7.58
C ASP A 211 2.01 -17.58 6.25
N ASP A 212 2.79 -16.52 6.03
CA ASP A 212 3.46 -16.25 4.77
C ASP A 212 4.43 -17.37 4.39
N GLY A 213 4.29 -17.90 3.17
CA GLY A 213 5.19 -18.89 2.61
C GLY A 213 6.61 -18.34 2.43
N GLU A 214 6.73 -17.05 2.20
CA GLU A 214 7.98 -16.31 2.04
C GLU A 214 8.89 -16.40 3.28
N LYS A 215 8.33 -16.65 4.46
CA LYS A 215 9.10 -16.96 5.69
C LYS A 215 10.03 -18.17 5.51
N PHE A 216 9.67 -19.08 4.62
CA PHE A 216 10.46 -20.28 4.35
C PHE A 216 11.49 -20.05 3.25
N GLY A 217 12.33 -19.00 3.35
CA GLY A 217 13.48 -18.82 2.48
C GLY A 217 13.75 -17.41 1.95
N ILE A 218 12.76 -16.49 2.01
CA ILE A 218 12.94 -15.10 1.56
C ILE A 218 13.35 -14.19 2.71
N TRP A 219 12.74 -14.38 3.89
CA TRP A 219 13.06 -13.54 5.03
C TRP A 219 14.52 -13.72 5.47
N PRO A 220 15.14 -12.70 6.09
CA PRO A 220 16.56 -12.74 6.43
C PRO A 220 16.97 -14.00 7.19
N LYS A 221 18.06 -14.63 6.75
CA LYS A 221 18.64 -15.87 7.31
C LYS A 221 17.77 -17.14 7.19
N THR A 222 16.53 -17.05 6.72
CA THR A 222 15.62 -18.20 6.71
C THR A 222 15.99 -19.26 5.65
N TYR A 223 16.55 -18.86 4.50
CA TYR A 223 17.01 -19.84 3.50
C TYR A 223 18.05 -20.81 4.05
N GLU A 224 19.07 -20.29 4.73
CA GLU A 224 20.12 -21.08 5.36
C GLU A 224 19.52 -22.06 6.38
N THR A 225 18.66 -21.55 7.28
CA THR A 225 18.09 -22.37 8.37
C THR A 225 17.11 -23.41 7.83
N VAL A 226 16.17 -22.98 6.98
CA VAL A 226 15.08 -23.85 6.53
C VAL A 226 15.58 -24.95 5.59
N TYR A 227 16.49 -24.60 4.65
CA TYR A 227 16.90 -25.53 3.59
C TYR A 227 18.31 -26.07 3.78
N GLU A 228 19.33 -25.26 4.04
CA GLU A 228 20.71 -25.72 4.17
C GLU A 228 20.91 -26.49 5.48
N LYS A 229 20.44 -25.97 6.61
CA LYS A 229 20.45 -26.66 7.92
C LYS A 229 19.30 -27.69 8.05
N LYS A 230 18.41 -27.77 7.03
CA LYS A 230 17.30 -28.75 6.92
C LYS A 230 16.28 -28.66 8.04
N TRP A 231 15.97 -27.46 8.50
CA TRP A 231 14.99 -27.27 9.58
C TRP A 231 13.62 -27.84 9.17
N LEU A 232 13.11 -27.54 7.97
CA LEU A 232 11.80 -27.99 7.48
C LEU A 232 11.74 -29.52 7.36
N GLU A 233 12.76 -30.13 6.75
CA GLU A 233 12.82 -31.60 6.60
C GLU A 233 12.81 -32.30 7.96
N LYS A 234 13.60 -31.82 8.92
CA LYS A 234 13.65 -32.34 10.29
C LYS A 234 12.35 -32.11 11.04
N PHE A 235 11.73 -30.91 10.89
CA PHE A 235 10.42 -30.60 11.49
C PHE A 235 9.35 -31.59 11.04
N ILE A 236 9.26 -31.85 9.73
CA ILE A 236 8.32 -32.83 9.16
C ILE A 236 8.58 -34.24 9.73
N ILE A 237 9.84 -34.68 9.73
CA ILE A 237 10.19 -36.01 10.25
C ILE A 237 9.82 -36.17 11.74
N GLN A 238 10.16 -35.18 12.57
CA GLN A 238 9.85 -35.23 14.01
C GLN A 238 8.35 -35.19 14.27
N THR A 239 7.61 -34.33 13.54
CA THR A 239 6.15 -34.23 13.68
C THR A 239 5.44 -35.52 13.27
N LEU A 240 5.87 -36.19 12.19
CA LEU A 240 5.29 -37.46 11.76
C LEU A 240 5.65 -38.63 12.70
N ALA A 241 6.80 -38.56 13.38
CA ALA A 241 7.21 -39.56 14.35
C ALA A 241 6.54 -39.38 15.71
N ASP A 242 5.94 -38.22 15.99
CA ASP A 242 5.30 -37.93 17.27
C ASP A 242 3.89 -38.57 17.33
N GLU A 243 3.73 -39.56 18.21
CA GLU A 243 2.44 -40.24 18.38
C GLU A 243 1.34 -39.35 18.99
N THR A 244 1.68 -38.18 19.54
CA THR A 244 0.73 -37.24 20.15
C THR A 244 0.19 -36.23 19.14
N ILE A 245 0.76 -36.14 17.94
CA ILE A 245 0.37 -35.20 16.87
C ILE A 245 -0.25 -35.97 15.70
N GLU A 246 -1.28 -35.38 15.08
CA GLU A 246 -1.88 -35.84 13.84
C GLU A 246 -1.92 -34.67 12.84
N VAL A 247 -1.19 -34.78 11.73
CA VAL A 247 -1.20 -33.76 10.68
C VAL A 247 -2.49 -33.86 9.86
N GLN A 248 -3.28 -32.80 9.82
CA GLN A 248 -4.56 -32.73 9.10
C GLN A 248 -4.64 -31.45 8.27
N THR A 249 -5.47 -31.47 7.22
CA THR A 249 -5.91 -30.23 6.56
C THR A 249 -7.01 -29.55 7.37
N PHE A 250 -7.27 -28.27 7.07
CA PHE A 250 -8.37 -27.53 7.72
C PHE A 250 -9.74 -28.13 7.36
N GLU A 251 -9.94 -28.59 6.10
CA GLU A 251 -11.18 -29.23 5.68
C GLU A 251 -11.41 -30.56 6.43
N GLU A 252 -10.37 -31.38 6.61
CA GLU A 252 -10.48 -32.62 7.39
C GLU A 252 -10.86 -32.34 8.84
N PHE A 253 -10.21 -31.36 9.47
CA PHE A 253 -10.52 -30.99 10.85
C PHE A 253 -11.93 -30.42 10.98
N TYR A 254 -12.32 -29.50 10.10
CA TYR A 254 -13.66 -28.90 10.08
C TYR A 254 -14.77 -29.93 9.94
N THR A 255 -14.57 -30.93 9.08
CA THR A 255 -15.55 -32.01 8.84
C THR A 255 -15.68 -32.96 10.03
N LYS A 256 -14.56 -33.28 10.68
CA LYS A 256 -14.51 -34.26 11.79
C LYS A 256 -14.93 -33.68 13.14
N ASN A 257 -14.77 -32.38 13.34
CA ASN A 257 -14.95 -31.75 14.65
C ASN A 257 -16.16 -30.79 14.65
N LYS A 258 -16.54 -30.37 15.86
CA LYS A 258 -17.55 -29.32 16.08
C LYS A 258 -16.84 -28.03 16.51
N PRO A 259 -17.42 -26.84 16.26
CA PRO A 259 -16.87 -25.60 16.75
C PRO A 259 -16.81 -25.59 18.28
N ILE A 260 -15.83 -24.88 18.82
CA ILE A 260 -15.69 -24.68 20.27
C ILE A 260 -16.86 -23.86 20.80
N ALA A 261 -17.17 -22.76 20.14
CA ALA A 261 -18.24 -21.85 20.54
C ALA A 261 -18.66 -20.93 19.36
N LEU A 262 -19.78 -20.25 19.54
CA LEU A 262 -20.17 -19.08 18.74
C LEU A 262 -19.47 -17.85 19.31
N THR A 263 -18.92 -17.00 18.45
CA THR A 263 -18.33 -15.71 18.81
C THR A 263 -18.63 -14.66 17.76
N TYR A 264 -18.62 -13.40 18.15
CA TYR A 264 -18.75 -12.26 17.22
C TYR A 264 -17.45 -11.48 17.24
N LEU A 265 -16.83 -11.35 16.05
CA LEU A 265 -15.55 -10.70 15.90
C LEU A 265 -15.71 -9.20 15.64
N PRO A 266 -14.89 -8.35 16.23
CA PRO A 266 -14.84 -6.94 15.85
C PRO A 266 -14.20 -6.77 14.47
N THR A 267 -14.44 -5.61 13.83
CA THR A 267 -13.73 -5.23 12.59
C THR A 267 -12.28 -4.89 12.93
N VAL A 268 -11.40 -5.86 12.75
CA VAL A 268 -9.95 -5.75 13.02
C VAL A 268 -9.15 -6.59 12.01
N SER A 269 -7.83 -6.45 12.05
CA SER A 269 -6.84 -7.36 11.48
C SER A 269 -5.97 -7.93 12.63
N TYR A 270 -4.75 -8.38 12.35
CA TYR A 270 -3.79 -8.67 13.40
C TYR A 270 -3.38 -7.38 14.13
N PHE A 271 -2.81 -7.54 15.33
CA PHE A 271 -2.58 -6.43 16.26
C PHE A 271 -1.73 -5.31 15.66
N GLU A 272 -0.60 -5.66 15.05
CA GLU A 272 0.36 -4.73 14.46
C GLU A 272 -0.26 -3.87 13.32
N MET A 273 -1.18 -4.46 12.56
CA MET A 273 -1.92 -3.74 11.51
C MET A 273 -2.77 -2.60 12.10
N GLY A 274 -3.34 -2.82 13.27
CA GLY A 274 -4.08 -1.80 14.01
C GLY A 274 -3.17 -0.64 14.46
N GLU A 275 -1.94 -0.93 14.88
CA GLU A 275 -0.94 0.06 15.26
C GLU A 275 -0.50 0.88 14.02
N TRP A 276 -0.08 0.20 12.95
CA TRP A 276 0.41 0.85 11.73
C TRP A 276 -0.63 1.77 11.08
N SER A 277 -1.91 1.47 11.26
CA SER A 277 -3.00 2.29 10.73
C SER A 277 -3.25 3.58 11.50
N LEU A 278 -2.68 3.78 12.70
CA LEU A 278 -2.72 5.02 13.45
C LEU A 278 -1.80 6.08 12.84
N ASN A 279 -2.06 7.36 13.15
CA ASN A 279 -1.08 8.41 12.91
C ASN A 279 0.14 8.24 13.82
N SER A 280 1.23 8.96 13.53
CA SER A 280 2.50 8.80 14.25
C SER A 280 2.36 9.02 15.76
N SER A 281 1.72 10.09 16.19
CA SER A 281 1.60 10.43 17.62
C SER A 281 0.77 9.41 18.40
N ASP A 282 -0.39 8.99 17.87
CA ASP A 282 -1.27 8.03 18.53
C ASP A 282 -0.65 6.62 18.54
N GLY A 283 0.07 6.24 17.47
CA GLY A 283 0.80 4.98 17.40
C GLY A 283 1.92 4.91 18.44
N PHE A 284 2.70 5.98 18.58
CA PHE A 284 3.75 6.09 19.59
C PHE A 284 3.20 6.05 21.02
N GLU A 285 2.07 6.71 21.27
CA GLU A 285 1.39 6.65 22.57
C GLU A 285 0.89 5.23 22.88
N LEU A 286 0.31 4.55 21.88
CA LEU A 286 -0.16 3.16 22.04
C LEU A 286 1.00 2.21 22.39
N GLU A 287 2.15 2.31 21.68
CA GLU A 287 3.35 1.52 22.01
C GLU A 287 3.78 1.75 23.47
N ASN A 288 3.85 3.00 23.93
CA ASN A 288 4.24 3.34 25.29
C ASN A 288 3.27 2.77 26.35
N ILE A 289 1.96 2.84 26.09
CA ILE A 289 0.95 2.28 27.00
C ILE A 289 1.10 0.76 27.09
N ILE A 290 1.31 0.08 25.99
CA ILE A 290 1.47 -1.39 25.96
C ILE A 290 2.75 -1.82 26.67
N GLN A 291 3.86 -1.10 26.48
CA GLN A 291 5.11 -1.39 27.18
C GLN A 291 4.97 -1.20 28.70
N ALA A 292 4.27 -0.15 29.14
CA ALA A 292 4.04 0.12 30.56
C ALA A 292 3.02 -0.83 31.19
N HIS A 293 2.03 -1.30 30.41
CA HIS A 293 0.86 -2.06 30.88
C HIS A 293 0.51 -3.21 29.91
N PRO A 294 1.35 -4.26 29.79
CA PRO A 294 1.13 -5.37 28.85
C PRO A 294 -0.22 -6.09 29.06
N GLU A 295 -0.73 -6.11 30.32
CA GLU A 295 -2.01 -6.71 30.68
C GLU A 295 -3.22 -6.01 30.04
N LEU A 296 -3.08 -4.75 29.57
CA LEU A 296 -4.12 -3.99 28.91
C LEU A 296 -4.21 -4.26 27.40
N SER A 297 -3.21 -4.90 26.79
CA SER A 297 -3.13 -5.12 25.34
C SER A 297 -4.39 -5.78 24.76
N LYS A 298 -5.05 -6.67 25.50
CA LYS A 298 -6.33 -7.31 25.12
C LYS A 298 -7.51 -6.33 24.97
N PHE A 299 -7.42 -5.13 25.54
CA PHE A 299 -8.46 -4.10 25.45
C PHE A 299 -8.10 -2.97 24.46
N LEU A 300 -6.83 -2.91 24.03
CA LEU A 300 -6.32 -1.90 23.13
C LEU A 300 -6.30 -2.45 21.70
N ARG A 301 -6.75 -1.68 20.73
CA ARG A 301 -6.97 -2.19 19.36
C ARG A 301 -6.24 -1.42 18.28
N GLY A 302 -5.64 -0.28 18.59
CA GLY A 302 -5.23 0.63 17.54
C GLY A 302 -6.45 1.04 16.68
N SER A 303 -6.31 1.10 15.37
CA SER A 303 -7.41 1.43 14.46
C SER A 303 -7.75 0.27 13.52
N THR A 304 -8.75 0.47 12.65
CA THR A 304 -9.11 -0.50 11.61
C THR A 304 -8.20 -0.33 10.39
N TRP A 305 -8.04 -1.39 9.60
CA TRP A 305 -7.27 -1.30 8.34
C TRP A 305 -7.73 -0.16 7.43
N LYS A 306 -9.03 0.12 7.35
CA LYS A 306 -9.58 1.24 6.55
C LYS A 306 -9.06 2.62 6.98
N ASN A 307 -8.45 2.73 8.17
CA ASN A 307 -7.86 4.00 8.62
C ASN A 307 -6.63 4.40 7.81
N PHE A 308 -6.01 3.47 7.06
CA PHE A 308 -4.98 3.84 6.08
C PHE A 308 -5.49 4.82 5.01
N PHE A 309 -6.77 4.78 4.68
CA PHE A 309 -7.40 5.76 3.78
C PHE A 309 -7.56 7.16 4.39
N THR A 310 -7.51 7.25 5.73
CA THR A 310 -7.49 8.54 6.44
C THR A 310 -6.05 9.01 6.66
N LYS A 311 -5.16 8.08 7.00
CA LYS A 311 -3.74 8.35 7.24
C LYS A 311 -3.05 8.80 5.93
N TYR A 312 -3.28 8.09 4.81
CA TYR A 312 -2.68 8.38 3.50
C TYR A 312 -3.77 8.79 2.50
N GLN A 313 -3.84 10.06 2.17
CA GLN A 313 -4.84 10.54 1.20
C GLN A 313 -4.61 9.97 -0.21
N GLU A 314 -3.37 9.65 -0.57
CA GLU A 314 -3.03 8.98 -1.83
C GLU A 314 -3.58 7.56 -1.88
N SER A 315 -3.59 6.84 -0.75
CA SER A 315 -4.23 5.52 -0.64
C SER A 315 -5.75 5.63 -0.81
N ASN A 316 -6.38 6.59 -0.12
CA ASN A 316 -7.80 6.88 -0.30
C ASN A 316 -8.11 7.17 -1.77
N TRP A 317 -7.29 8.00 -2.43
CA TRP A 317 -7.48 8.37 -3.83
C TRP A 317 -7.47 7.14 -4.74
N ILE A 318 -6.43 6.30 -4.67
CA ILE A 318 -6.35 5.07 -5.47
C ILE A 318 -7.56 4.17 -5.22
N GLN A 319 -7.93 3.96 -3.95
CA GLN A 319 -9.08 3.13 -3.57
C GLN A 319 -10.38 3.71 -4.13
N LYS A 320 -10.63 4.99 -4.02
CA LYS A 320 -11.84 5.61 -4.50
C LYS A 320 -11.92 5.68 -6.03
N ARG A 321 -10.77 5.78 -6.70
CA ARG A 321 -10.72 5.70 -8.16
C ARG A 321 -11.20 4.35 -8.67
N TYR A 322 -10.72 3.24 -8.12
CA TYR A 322 -11.25 1.94 -8.57
C TYR A 322 -12.68 1.67 -8.11
N ILE A 323 -13.16 2.26 -7.00
CA ILE A 323 -14.58 2.18 -6.63
C ILE A 323 -15.46 2.97 -7.63
N GLU A 324 -15.04 4.18 -8.03
CA GLU A 324 -15.73 4.95 -9.06
C GLU A 324 -15.86 4.14 -10.35
N LEU A 325 -14.76 3.52 -10.79
CA LEU A 325 -14.73 2.67 -11.97
C LEU A 325 -15.60 1.41 -11.82
N SER A 326 -15.59 0.76 -10.65
CA SER A 326 -16.47 -0.38 -10.37
C SER A 326 -17.96 -0.02 -10.51
N LYS A 327 -18.35 1.16 -10.02
CA LYS A 327 -19.75 1.65 -10.15
C LYS A 327 -20.21 1.83 -11.61
N LYS A 328 -19.29 2.02 -12.57
CA LYS A 328 -19.64 2.12 -14.00
C LYS A 328 -20.14 0.79 -14.56
N GLN A 329 -19.84 -0.34 -13.93
CA GLN A 329 -20.25 -1.70 -14.33
C GLN A 329 -20.08 -1.97 -15.84
N TYR A 330 -18.99 -1.48 -16.41
CA TYR A 330 -18.73 -1.57 -17.84
C TYR A 330 -18.51 -3.03 -18.26
N ASP A 331 -19.33 -3.53 -19.20
CA ASP A 331 -19.35 -4.96 -19.57
C ASP A 331 -18.27 -5.28 -20.62
N SER A 332 -17.01 -5.19 -20.22
CA SER A 332 -15.86 -5.60 -21.02
C SER A 332 -14.97 -6.50 -20.16
N LYS A 333 -14.54 -7.62 -20.72
CA LYS A 333 -13.57 -8.51 -20.04
C LYS A 333 -12.26 -7.79 -19.73
N PHE A 334 -11.77 -6.97 -20.65
CA PHE A 334 -10.53 -6.20 -20.46
C PHE A 334 -10.69 -5.14 -19.35
N TYR A 335 -11.85 -4.49 -19.30
CA TYR A 335 -12.16 -3.53 -18.24
C TYR A 335 -12.18 -4.18 -16.86
N LYS A 336 -12.94 -5.29 -16.72
CA LYS A 336 -13.06 -6.03 -15.45
C LYS A 336 -11.70 -6.56 -15.00
N GLU A 337 -10.90 -7.07 -15.93
CA GLU A 337 -9.56 -7.57 -15.63
C GLU A 337 -8.64 -6.46 -15.11
N ALA A 338 -8.62 -5.31 -15.76
CA ALA A 338 -7.86 -4.15 -15.31
C ALA A 338 -8.37 -3.64 -13.95
N LEU A 339 -9.69 -3.53 -13.79
CA LEU A 339 -10.31 -3.11 -12.53
C LEU A 339 -9.87 -4.00 -11.35
N TYR A 340 -9.93 -5.33 -11.52
CA TYR A 340 -9.56 -6.27 -10.46
C TYR A 340 -8.08 -6.21 -10.11
N LYS A 341 -7.21 -5.98 -11.09
CA LYS A 341 -5.77 -5.77 -10.84
C LYS A 341 -5.49 -4.46 -10.10
N ALA A 342 -6.24 -3.39 -10.38
CA ALA A 342 -6.13 -2.14 -9.67
C ALA A 342 -6.54 -2.25 -8.17
N GLN A 343 -7.26 -3.31 -7.80
CA GLN A 343 -7.73 -3.56 -6.44
C GLN A 343 -6.73 -4.33 -5.58
N CYS A 344 -5.54 -4.66 -6.08
CA CYS A 344 -4.47 -5.27 -5.29
C CYS A 344 -4.15 -4.43 -4.04
N ASN A 345 -3.99 -5.10 -2.92
CA ASN A 345 -3.90 -4.41 -1.63
C ASN A 345 -2.56 -3.73 -1.36
N ASP A 346 -1.46 -4.27 -1.89
CA ASP A 346 -0.09 -3.91 -1.50
C ASP A 346 0.23 -2.42 -1.55
N VAL A 347 -0.46 -1.69 -2.42
CA VAL A 347 -0.26 -0.25 -2.64
C VAL A 347 -1.06 0.64 -1.68
N LEU A 348 -1.93 0.05 -0.84
CA LEU A 348 -2.92 0.82 -0.07
C LEU A 348 -2.53 1.05 1.38
N TRP A 349 -1.45 0.47 1.86
CA TRP A 349 -1.04 0.52 3.26
C TRP A 349 0.47 0.44 3.40
N HIS A 350 0.97 0.63 4.62
CA HIS A 350 2.37 0.50 4.97
C HIS A 350 2.52 -0.11 6.36
N GLY A 351 3.50 -0.99 6.48
CA GLY A 351 3.95 -1.61 7.72
C GLY A 351 5.47 -1.78 7.67
N VAL A 352 5.96 -3.00 7.85
CA VAL A 352 7.40 -3.31 7.75
C VAL A 352 7.89 -3.34 6.29
N PHE A 353 7.00 -3.73 5.35
CA PHE A 353 7.30 -3.74 3.92
C PHE A 353 6.92 -2.41 3.28
N GLY A 354 7.63 -1.98 2.23
CA GLY A 354 7.49 -0.66 1.61
C GLY A 354 6.06 -0.21 1.29
N GLY A 355 5.21 -1.09 0.77
CA GLY A 355 3.79 -0.80 0.54
C GLY A 355 3.56 0.46 -0.30
N ILE A 356 2.73 1.40 0.22
CA ILE A 356 2.43 2.67 -0.46
C ILE A 356 3.68 3.52 -0.74
N TYR A 357 4.77 3.35 0.01
CA TYR A 357 6.02 4.07 -0.20
C TYR A 357 6.77 3.63 -1.46
N LEU A 358 6.40 2.48 -2.07
CA LEU A 358 7.00 1.99 -3.31
C LEU A 358 6.28 2.56 -4.53
N PRO A 359 6.88 3.50 -5.28
CA PRO A 359 6.22 4.17 -6.40
C PRO A 359 5.86 3.22 -7.54
N ASN A 360 6.64 2.16 -7.79
CA ASN A 360 6.35 1.15 -8.80
C ASN A 360 5.04 0.39 -8.53
N LEU A 361 4.67 0.15 -7.27
CA LEU A 361 3.39 -0.48 -6.94
C LEU A 361 2.23 0.48 -7.23
N ARG A 362 2.38 1.76 -6.89
CA ARG A 362 1.39 2.79 -7.23
C ARG A 362 1.27 2.99 -8.75
N ASP A 363 2.39 2.94 -9.49
CA ASP A 363 2.40 2.98 -10.97
C ASP A 363 1.58 1.83 -11.56
N ASN A 364 1.70 0.62 -10.99
CA ASN A 364 0.92 -0.53 -11.42
C ASN A 364 -0.58 -0.33 -11.16
N ALA A 365 -0.98 0.17 -9.99
CA ALA A 365 -2.38 0.48 -9.70
C ALA A 365 -2.94 1.54 -10.68
N TYR A 366 -2.23 2.65 -10.87
CA TYR A 366 -2.65 3.69 -11.83
C TYR A 366 -2.66 3.21 -13.28
N ARG A 367 -1.72 2.35 -13.68
CA ARG A 367 -1.75 1.71 -15.00
C ARG A 367 -3.10 1.07 -15.27
N TYR A 368 -3.62 0.30 -14.33
CA TYR A 368 -4.89 -0.41 -14.48
C TYR A 368 -6.11 0.49 -14.33
N ILE A 369 -6.05 1.52 -13.48
CA ILE A 369 -7.07 2.58 -13.42
C ILE A 369 -7.17 3.27 -14.79
N ILE A 370 -6.05 3.65 -15.38
CA ILE A 370 -5.99 4.32 -16.70
C ILE A 370 -6.45 3.38 -17.82
N GLU A 371 -6.14 2.08 -17.76
CA GLU A 371 -6.66 1.09 -18.71
C GLU A 371 -8.18 1.00 -18.69
N CYS A 372 -8.81 1.09 -17.51
CA CYS A 372 -10.26 1.23 -17.40
C CYS A 372 -10.74 2.54 -18.00
N GLU A 373 -10.12 3.66 -17.64
CA GLU A 373 -10.49 4.98 -18.14
C GLU A 373 -10.43 5.06 -19.67
N LYS A 374 -9.44 4.45 -20.30
CA LYS A 374 -9.31 4.45 -21.77
C LYS A 374 -10.52 3.86 -22.50
N GLN A 375 -11.26 2.97 -21.85
CA GLN A 375 -12.45 2.34 -22.42
C GLN A 375 -13.72 3.20 -22.27
N LEU A 376 -13.66 4.24 -21.45
CA LEU A 376 -14.77 5.17 -21.25
C LEU A 376 -14.68 6.37 -22.24
N ASP A 377 -15.79 7.07 -22.41
CA ASP A 377 -15.89 8.19 -23.35
C ASP A 377 -15.01 9.39 -22.94
N GLN A 378 -14.66 10.23 -23.92
CA GLN A 378 -14.09 11.56 -23.67
C GLN A 378 -15.17 12.47 -23.09
N GLY A 379 -14.78 13.37 -22.17
CA GLY A 379 -15.76 14.29 -21.59
C GLY A 379 -15.27 14.96 -20.32
N HIS A 380 -16.23 15.43 -19.55
CA HIS A 380 -16.01 15.93 -18.20
C HIS A 380 -17.09 15.36 -17.29
N ASP A 381 -16.70 15.08 -16.06
CA ASP A 381 -17.58 14.65 -14.98
C ASP A 381 -17.38 15.55 -13.77
N ILE A 382 -18.43 15.74 -12.99
CA ILE A 382 -18.41 16.41 -11.68
C ILE A 382 -18.89 15.37 -10.69
N ILE A 383 -18.02 14.95 -9.79
CA ILE A 383 -18.27 13.83 -8.91
C ILE A 383 -17.41 13.90 -7.65
N ASP A 384 -17.97 13.59 -6.50
CA ASP A 384 -17.23 13.36 -5.25
C ASP A 384 -16.51 12.01 -5.35
N ILE A 385 -15.26 12.04 -5.81
CA ILE A 385 -14.44 10.84 -6.04
C ILE A 385 -13.92 10.29 -4.72
N ASP A 386 -13.32 11.14 -3.89
CA ASP A 386 -12.66 10.73 -2.65
C ASP A 386 -13.63 10.55 -1.47
N MET A 387 -14.92 10.78 -1.72
CA MET A 387 -16.03 10.64 -0.78
C MET A 387 -15.91 11.55 0.46
N ASN A 388 -15.38 12.74 0.26
CA ASN A 388 -15.20 13.74 1.31
C ASN A 388 -16.36 14.77 1.40
N GLY A 389 -17.37 14.66 0.53
CA GLY A 389 -18.54 15.53 0.46
C GLY A 389 -18.35 16.75 -0.47
N TYR A 390 -17.21 16.84 -1.15
CA TYR A 390 -16.95 17.87 -2.15
C TYR A 390 -16.73 17.22 -3.52
N ASN A 391 -17.13 17.93 -4.58
CA ASN A 391 -16.94 17.40 -5.93
C ASN A 391 -15.53 17.67 -6.46
N GLU A 392 -14.96 16.68 -7.14
CA GLU A 392 -13.85 16.81 -8.05
C GLU A 392 -14.34 17.05 -9.47
N TYR A 393 -13.47 17.69 -10.26
CA TYR A 393 -13.73 18.08 -11.63
C TYR A 393 -12.80 17.31 -12.57
N LYS A 394 -13.35 16.28 -13.21
CA LYS A 394 -12.61 15.38 -14.09
C LYS A 394 -12.75 15.79 -15.54
N PHE A 395 -11.63 15.94 -16.23
CA PHE A 395 -11.52 16.33 -17.64
C PHE A 395 -10.72 15.30 -18.41
N LYS A 396 -11.35 14.58 -19.31
CA LYS A 396 -10.71 13.64 -20.21
C LYS A 396 -10.73 14.20 -21.62
N ASN A 397 -9.58 14.67 -22.10
CA ASN A 397 -9.46 15.41 -23.37
C ASN A 397 -8.21 15.02 -24.16
N GLY A 398 -8.40 14.26 -25.22
CA GLY A 398 -7.31 13.80 -26.08
C GLY A 398 -6.43 12.75 -25.39
N GLN A 399 -5.17 13.11 -25.09
CA GLN A 399 -4.21 12.21 -24.48
C GLN A 399 -4.09 12.39 -22.94
N LEU A 400 -4.75 13.41 -22.41
CA LEU A 400 -4.69 13.74 -20.97
C LEU A 400 -6.04 13.46 -20.30
N LEU A 401 -5.96 12.93 -19.08
CA LEU A 401 -7.02 12.99 -18.10
C LEU A 401 -6.50 13.82 -16.93
N SER A 402 -7.27 14.80 -16.49
CA SER A 402 -6.93 15.66 -15.36
C SER A 402 -8.10 15.69 -14.39
N ILE A 403 -7.82 15.58 -13.09
CA ILE A 403 -8.83 15.72 -12.04
C ILE A 403 -8.38 16.82 -11.08
N VAL A 404 -9.27 17.78 -10.85
CA VAL A 404 -9.01 18.94 -9.98
C VAL A 404 -9.92 18.86 -8.77
N SER A 405 -9.34 19.04 -7.57
CA SER A 405 -10.10 19.18 -6.33
C SER A 405 -10.25 20.65 -5.94
N SER A 406 -11.48 21.13 -5.87
CA SER A 406 -11.75 22.52 -5.43
C SER A 406 -11.57 22.70 -3.92
N LYS A 407 -11.68 21.62 -3.13
CA LYS A 407 -11.52 21.65 -1.67
C LYS A 407 -10.08 21.88 -1.25
N GLN A 408 -9.13 21.34 -1.97
CA GLN A 408 -7.70 21.35 -1.65
C GLN A 408 -6.98 22.34 -2.59
N GLY A 409 -7.06 23.64 -2.32
CA GLY A 409 -6.32 24.67 -3.06
C GLY A 409 -6.61 24.74 -4.57
N GLY A 410 -7.69 24.13 -5.06
CA GLY A 410 -7.92 24.02 -6.50
C GLY A 410 -6.82 23.24 -7.23
N GLN A 411 -6.20 22.26 -6.59
CA GLN A 411 -5.05 21.48 -7.08
C GLN A 411 -5.43 20.42 -8.10
N ILE A 412 -4.49 20.05 -8.98
CA ILE A 412 -4.58 18.88 -9.86
C ILE A 412 -4.16 17.65 -9.06
N PHE A 413 -5.11 16.76 -8.76
CA PHE A 413 -4.93 15.53 -7.97
C PHE A 413 -4.51 14.34 -8.81
N GLU A 414 -4.91 14.30 -10.08
CA GLU A 414 -4.56 13.25 -11.01
C GLU A 414 -4.26 13.86 -12.38
N LEU A 415 -3.20 13.41 -13.02
CA LEU A 415 -2.79 13.84 -14.37
C LEU A 415 -2.25 12.64 -15.13
N ASP A 416 -3.14 12.02 -15.90
CA ASP A 416 -2.83 10.79 -16.62
C ASP A 416 -2.41 11.04 -18.06
N LEU A 417 -1.35 10.37 -18.46
CA LEU A 417 -0.93 10.20 -19.83
C LEU A 417 -1.61 8.92 -20.38
N LEU A 418 -2.82 9.05 -20.90
CA LEU A 418 -3.67 7.91 -21.31
C LEU A 418 -2.96 6.94 -22.25
N LYS A 419 -2.15 7.44 -23.20
CA LYS A 419 -1.43 6.58 -24.16
C LYS A 419 -0.36 5.72 -23.50
N HIS A 420 0.21 6.19 -22.38
CA HIS A 420 1.33 5.54 -21.67
C HIS A 420 0.89 4.74 -20.46
N ASN A 421 -0.40 4.80 -20.08
CA ASN A 421 -0.91 4.25 -18.83
C ASN A 421 -0.10 4.74 -17.62
N PHE A 422 0.21 6.04 -17.58
CA PHE A 422 1.10 6.61 -16.59
C PHE A 422 0.48 7.86 -15.95
N ASN A 423 0.53 7.94 -14.61
CA ASN A 423 0.04 9.08 -13.85
C ASN A 423 1.20 9.95 -13.38
N LEU A 424 1.28 11.19 -13.88
CA LEU A 424 2.28 12.17 -13.45
C LEU A 424 2.05 12.69 -12.02
N GLN A 425 0.87 12.49 -11.43
CA GLN A 425 0.54 12.84 -10.04
C GLN A 425 0.66 11.66 -9.06
N ASN A 426 1.36 10.60 -9.45
CA ASN A 426 1.70 9.49 -8.56
C ASN A 426 2.81 9.86 -7.55
N THR A 427 2.70 11.03 -6.96
CA THR A 427 3.56 11.53 -5.88
C THR A 427 3.05 11.01 -4.53
N LEU A 428 3.93 10.92 -3.55
CA LEU A 428 3.58 10.65 -2.15
C LEU A 428 4.07 11.81 -1.27
N THR A 429 3.18 12.33 -0.46
CA THR A 429 3.46 13.32 0.58
C THR A 429 4.37 12.71 1.64
N ARG A 430 5.29 13.50 2.21
CA ARG A 430 6.19 13.04 3.29
C ARG A 430 5.43 13.04 4.60
N TYR A 431 5.04 11.85 5.04
CA TYR A 431 4.32 11.63 6.29
C TYR A 431 5.29 11.34 7.44
N GLU A 432 4.93 11.78 8.63
CA GLU A 432 5.55 11.35 9.88
C GLU A 432 5.07 9.94 10.24
N GLU A 433 6.02 9.05 10.57
CA GLU A 433 5.75 7.66 10.92
C GLU A 433 6.25 7.35 12.34
N VAL A 434 5.66 6.36 13.00
CA VAL A 434 6.04 5.97 14.37
C VAL A 434 7.53 5.62 14.48
N TYR A 435 8.07 4.92 13.48
CA TYR A 435 9.49 4.54 13.47
C TYR A 435 10.46 5.72 13.28
N HIS A 436 10.00 6.89 12.84
CA HIS A 436 10.84 8.09 12.78
C HIS A 436 11.27 8.55 14.18
N HIS A 437 10.42 8.38 15.20
CA HIS A 437 10.79 8.67 16.60
C HIS A 437 11.93 7.76 17.10
N LYS A 438 12.02 6.53 16.59
CA LYS A 438 13.12 5.61 16.94
C LYS A 438 14.44 6.05 16.30
N ILE A 439 14.40 6.56 15.07
CA ILE A 439 15.58 7.13 14.38
C ILE A 439 16.12 8.33 15.15
N GLU A 440 15.26 9.26 15.58
CA GLU A 440 15.64 10.44 16.36
C GLU A 440 16.27 10.10 17.74
N LEU A 441 15.82 8.99 18.35
CA LEU A 441 16.34 8.53 19.64
C LEU A 441 17.74 7.88 19.53
N GLU A 442 18.04 7.21 18.43
CA GLU A 442 19.35 6.59 18.19
C GLU A 442 20.44 7.64 17.94
N ASP A 443 20.12 8.77 17.32
CA ASP A 443 21.02 9.91 17.16
C ASP A 443 21.36 10.63 18.50
N SER A 444 20.50 10.46 19.52
CA SER A 444 20.76 10.96 20.85
C SER A 444 21.44 9.88 21.71
N GLU A 445 22.74 9.85 21.83
CA GLU A 445 23.71 8.99 22.55
C GLU A 445 23.26 8.16 23.79
N THR A 446 21.97 7.83 24.00
CA THR A 446 21.42 7.30 25.25
C THR A 446 20.86 5.88 25.18
N VAL A 447 20.93 5.17 24.05
CA VAL A 447 20.46 3.78 24.00
C VAL A 447 21.57 2.83 23.57
N LYS A 448 22.48 2.53 24.49
CA LYS A 448 23.32 1.32 24.44
C LYS A 448 22.76 0.28 25.39
N ASP A 449 21.70 -0.39 24.99
CA ASP A 449 21.32 -1.70 25.53
C ASP A 449 20.72 -2.55 24.41
N THR A 450 21.57 -2.86 23.42
CA THR A 450 21.32 -4.00 22.55
C THR A 450 21.44 -5.26 23.40
N LYS A 451 20.33 -5.88 23.74
CA LYS A 451 20.30 -7.30 24.10
C LYS A 451 20.80 -8.06 22.87
N THR A 452 22.08 -8.37 22.87
CA THR A 452 22.66 -9.40 22.02
C THR A 452 21.99 -10.73 22.40
N LEU A 453 21.00 -11.15 21.62
CA LEU A 453 20.50 -12.53 21.60
C LEU A 453 21.56 -13.40 20.89
N GLU A 454 22.71 -13.54 21.51
CA GLU A 454 23.69 -14.55 21.15
C GLU A 454 23.70 -15.61 22.25
N GLU A 455 22.77 -16.57 22.15
CA GLU A 455 22.97 -17.87 22.84
C GLU A 455 22.00 -18.98 22.43
N ASP A 456 21.14 -18.79 21.42
CA ASP A 456 20.29 -19.88 20.89
C ASP A 456 20.25 -19.86 19.36
N ASP A 457 20.07 -21.03 18.70
CA ASP A 457 19.88 -21.19 17.24
C ASP A 457 18.63 -20.49 16.68
N ASP A 458 18.04 -19.56 17.42
CA ASP A 458 16.85 -18.80 17.03
C ASP A 458 17.22 -17.64 16.09
N ILE A 459 16.37 -17.38 15.11
CA ILE A 459 16.52 -16.26 14.18
C ILE A 459 15.64 -15.11 14.69
N ALA A 460 16.20 -13.90 14.75
CA ALA A 460 15.42 -12.69 15.01
C ALA A 460 14.32 -12.51 13.93
N THR A 461 13.12 -12.17 14.37
CA THR A 461 12.03 -11.85 13.45
C THR A 461 12.21 -10.45 12.86
N ILE A 462 11.47 -10.12 11.79
CA ILE A 462 11.49 -8.76 11.20
C ILE A 462 11.08 -7.70 12.23
N HIS A 463 10.27 -8.06 13.21
CA HIS A 463 9.81 -7.16 14.27
C HIS A 463 10.90 -6.86 15.33
N ASP A 464 11.96 -7.66 15.38
CA ASP A 464 13.07 -7.52 16.32
C ASP A 464 14.26 -6.73 15.75
N ASN A 465 14.22 -6.34 14.46
CA ASN A 465 15.29 -5.63 13.82
C ASN A 465 15.39 -4.18 14.34
N THR A 466 16.56 -3.81 14.87
CA THR A 466 16.91 -2.42 15.13
C THR A 466 17.04 -1.68 13.79
N LEU A 467 16.49 -0.47 13.72
CA LEU A 467 16.60 0.40 12.56
C LEU A 467 18.06 0.89 12.46
N SER A 468 18.88 0.25 11.65
CA SER A 468 20.24 0.76 11.38
C SER A 468 20.17 1.89 10.35
N VAL A 469 20.69 3.05 10.69
CA VAL A 469 20.79 4.21 9.80
C VAL A 469 22.26 4.43 9.46
N ASP A 470 22.65 4.13 8.22
CA ASP A 470 24.05 4.24 7.77
C ASP A 470 24.47 5.67 7.35
N LYS A 471 23.54 6.64 7.33
CA LYS A 471 23.74 8.02 6.88
C LYS A 471 22.98 8.99 7.75
N GLU A 472 23.51 10.21 7.86
CA GLU A 472 22.77 11.34 8.41
C GLU A 472 21.53 11.61 7.54
N ILE A 473 20.32 11.41 8.10
CA ILE A 473 19.02 11.54 7.43
C ILE A 473 18.29 12.75 8.02
N SER A 474 17.80 13.64 7.17
CA SER A 474 16.90 14.72 7.58
C SER A 474 15.45 14.24 7.51
N LEU A 475 14.73 14.32 8.62
CA LEU A 475 13.29 14.01 8.69
C LEU A 475 12.49 15.28 8.45
N ASP A 476 12.03 15.48 7.21
CA ASP A 476 11.23 16.63 6.81
C ASP A 476 9.84 16.17 6.38
N TYR A 477 8.80 16.81 6.92
CA TYR A 477 7.40 16.44 6.70
C TYR A 477 6.64 17.53 5.93
N ASP A 478 5.61 17.09 5.19
CA ASP A 478 4.78 18.01 4.41
C ASP A 478 3.47 18.29 5.15
N TRP A 479 3.13 19.58 5.28
CA TRP A 479 1.87 20.02 5.89
C TRP A 479 0.72 20.13 4.86
N TYR A 480 1.00 19.93 3.57
CA TYR A 480 0.04 19.88 2.47
C TYR A 480 0.38 18.72 1.52
N LEU A 481 -0.62 18.28 0.75
CA LEU A 481 -0.44 17.20 -0.22
C LEU A 481 0.46 17.65 -1.37
N LYS A 482 1.44 16.83 -1.73
CA LYS A 482 2.36 17.09 -2.85
C LYS A 482 1.69 16.77 -4.20
N LYS A 483 0.65 17.57 -4.53
CA LYS A 483 -0.08 17.56 -5.79
C LYS A 483 0.40 18.70 -6.69
N SER A 484 -0.30 19.07 -7.76
CA SER A 484 0.15 20.13 -8.67
C SER A 484 -0.80 21.33 -8.72
N ALA A 485 -0.24 22.45 -9.16
CA ALA A 485 -0.88 23.75 -9.20
C ALA A 485 -1.25 24.24 -7.78
N ILE A 486 -0.28 24.24 -6.87
CA ILE A 486 -0.42 24.73 -5.50
C ILE A 486 0.05 26.18 -5.45
N ASP A 487 -0.69 27.03 -4.74
CA ASP A 487 -0.44 28.47 -4.67
C ASP A 487 0.04 28.86 -3.29
N HIS A 488 1.26 29.41 -3.21
CA HIS A 488 1.89 29.87 -1.99
C HIS A 488 2.20 31.37 -2.05
N ILE A 489 2.08 32.04 -0.91
CA ILE A 489 2.59 33.40 -0.70
C ILE A 489 3.76 33.30 0.27
N VAL A 490 4.96 33.58 -0.21
CA VAL A 490 6.20 33.32 0.50
C VAL A 490 7.04 34.58 0.68
N SER A 491 8.08 34.52 1.51
CA SER A 491 9.05 35.60 1.67
C SER A 491 9.77 35.91 0.34
N ASN A 492 10.13 37.18 0.11
CA ASN A 492 11.02 37.56 -0.98
C ASN A 492 12.41 36.91 -0.87
N GLU A 493 12.77 36.44 0.31
CA GLU A 493 14.08 35.84 0.63
C GLU A 493 14.03 34.30 0.62
N ILE A 494 12.90 33.66 0.20
CA ILE A 494 12.79 32.21 0.15
C ILE A 494 13.96 31.58 -0.60
N THR A 495 14.55 30.57 0.00
CA THR A 495 15.65 29.79 -0.57
C THR A 495 15.18 28.49 -1.19
N LEU A 496 15.98 27.92 -2.08
CA LEU A 496 15.72 26.61 -2.66
C LEU A 496 15.76 25.49 -1.60
N GLU A 497 16.61 25.62 -0.57
CA GLU A 497 16.70 24.66 0.53
C GLU A 497 15.44 24.67 1.40
N GLU A 498 14.92 25.85 1.76
CA GLU A 498 13.65 25.97 2.49
C GLU A 498 12.48 25.35 1.70
N PHE A 499 12.46 25.54 0.38
CA PHE A 499 11.48 24.92 -0.50
C PHE A 499 11.63 23.39 -0.53
N ALA A 500 12.84 22.86 -0.64
CA ALA A 500 13.13 21.43 -0.69
C ALA A 500 12.71 20.71 0.62
N LYS A 501 13.00 21.32 1.77
CA LYS A 501 12.67 20.81 3.10
C LYS A 501 11.23 21.13 3.54
N ASN A 502 10.49 21.92 2.76
CA ASN A 502 9.15 22.40 3.10
C ASN A 502 9.07 23.16 4.44
N ASN A 503 10.15 23.87 4.80
CA ASN A 503 10.27 24.61 6.06
C ASN A 503 10.18 26.15 5.87
N PHE A 504 9.72 26.60 4.71
CA PHE A 504 9.43 28.03 4.45
C PHE A 504 8.16 28.48 5.18
N ARG A 505 8.10 29.75 5.51
CA ARG A 505 6.89 30.35 6.07
C ARG A 505 5.87 30.64 4.96
N GLU A 506 4.66 30.06 5.10
CA GLU A 506 3.48 30.39 4.32
C GLU A 506 2.80 31.63 4.90
N TYR A 507 2.54 32.62 4.09
CA TYR A 507 1.82 33.84 4.46
C TYR A 507 0.38 33.85 3.93
N GLY A 508 0.08 33.06 2.89
CA GLY A 508 -1.24 32.92 2.30
C GLY A 508 -2.08 31.81 2.92
N ASP A 509 -3.33 31.75 2.53
CA ASP A 509 -4.23 30.63 2.83
C ASP A 509 -4.80 29.98 1.57
N PHE A 510 -3.98 29.93 0.50
CA PHE A 510 -4.39 29.45 -0.82
C PHE A 510 -3.95 28.02 -1.10
N ALA A 511 -2.90 27.52 -0.42
CA ALA A 511 -2.28 26.24 -0.73
C ALA A 511 -3.22 25.03 -0.54
N ASN A 512 -3.97 24.98 0.56
CA ASN A 512 -4.78 23.79 0.94
C ASN A 512 -6.22 24.11 1.36
N GLN A 513 -6.67 25.36 1.20
CA GLN A 513 -8.04 25.76 1.55
C GLN A 513 -8.97 25.65 0.34
N ALA A 514 -10.27 25.57 0.61
CA ALA A 514 -11.26 25.42 -0.44
C ALA A 514 -11.42 26.65 -1.32
N PHE A 515 -11.57 26.44 -2.61
CA PHE A 515 -11.92 27.43 -3.61
C PHE A 515 -13.39 27.30 -4.02
N GLU A 516 -14.07 28.41 -4.21
CA GLU A 516 -15.39 28.45 -4.83
C GLU A 516 -15.29 28.18 -6.33
N VAL A 517 -16.22 27.38 -6.83
CA VAL A 517 -16.32 27.07 -8.27
C VAL A 517 -17.28 28.05 -8.92
N LEU A 518 -16.75 29.06 -9.59
CA LEU A 518 -17.57 30.09 -10.27
C LEU A 518 -18.17 29.54 -11.57
N LYS A 519 -17.41 28.71 -12.30
CA LYS A 519 -17.86 28.14 -13.57
C LYS A 519 -17.14 26.86 -13.92
N CYS A 520 -17.91 25.88 -14.38
CA CYS A 520 -17.36 24.65 -14.99
C CYS A 520 -17.99 24.42 -16.38
N SER A 521 -17.20 24.00 -17.33
CA SER A 521 -17.64 23.62 -18.68
C SER A 521 -16.77 22.49 -19.21
N LYS A 522 -17.07 21.94 -20.40
CA LYS A 522 -16.34 20.77 -20.97
C LYS A 522 -14.81 20.87 -20.99
N LYS A 523 -14.25 22.09 -20.95
CA LYS A 523 -12.80 22.30 -21.08
C LYS A 523 -12.25 23.39 -20.15
N LYS A 524 -13.09 23.96 -19.30
CA LYS A 524 -12.69 25.10 -18.46
C LYS A 524 -13.26 24.94 -17.07
N LEU A 525 -12.43 25.27 -16.08
CA LEU A 525 -12.79 25.35 -14.68
C LEU A 525 -12.31 26.69 -14.13
N HIS A 526 -13.22 27.47 -13.59
CA HIS A 526 -12.92 28.76 -12.97
C HIS A 526 -13.17 28.68 -11.48
N LEU A 527 -12.10 28.88 -10.71
CA LEU A 527 -12.07 28.81 -9.27
C LEU A 527 -11.68 30.17 -8.67
N GLN A 528 -12.25 30.51 -7.53
CA GLN A 528 -11.90 31.72 -6.78
C GLN A 528 -11.81 31.40 -5.29
N ARG A 529 -10.87 32.03 -4.62
CA ARG A 529 -10.82 32.11 -3.17
C ARG A 529 -10.63 33.54 -2.70
N ASP A 530 -11.56 34.00 -1.88
CA ASP A 530 -11.41 35.21 -1.09
C ASP A 530 -10.74 34.81 0.21
N GLY A 531 -9.44 35.01 0.29
CA GLY A 531 -8.54 34.64 1.35
C GLY A 531 -7.74 35.82 1.88
N GLY A 532 -6.49 35.59 2.25
CA GLY A 532 -5.65 36.67 2.76
C GLY A 532 -4.16 36.36 2.80
N ILE A 533 -3.39 37.42 2.99
CA ILE A 533 -1.96 37.36 3.36
C ILE A 533 -1.87 37.75 4.84
N TYR A 534 -1.33 36.87 5.67
CA TYR A 534 -1.32 36.98 7.12
C TYR A 534 0.09 37.26 7.65
N ASP A 535 0.31 38.47 8.14
CA ASP A 535 1.57 38.90 8.76
C ASP A 535 1.23 39.88 9.89
N VAL A 536 2.09 40.85 10.18
CA VAL A 536 1.84 41.92 11.17
C VAL A 536 0.53 42.67 10.87
N GLN A 537 0.21 42.83 9.60
CA GLN A 537 -1.08 43.34 9.12
C GLN A 537 -1.68 42.33 8.14
N ASN A 538 -2.92 41.94 8.39
CA ASN A 538 -3.65 41.06 7.47
C ASN A 538 -4.12 41.84 6.27
N LEU A 539 -3.88 41.30 5.08
CA LEU A 539 -4.31 41.85 3.81
C LEU A 539 -5.33 40.90 3.18
N GLN A 540 -6.56 41.39 3.01
CA GLN A 540 -7.59 40.64 2.29
C GLN A 540 -7.17 40.52 0.83
N THR A 541 -7.02 39.30 0.36
CA THR A 541 -6.49 38.99 -0.98
C THR A 541 -7.39 38.00 -1.68
N THR A 542 -7.73 38.25 -2.95
CA THR A 542 -8.50 37.28 -3.75
C THR A 542 -7.58 36.63 -4.78
N LEU A 543 -7.64 35.29 -4.87
CA LEU A 543 -6.95 34.52 -5.88
C LEU A 543 -7.96 33.80 -6.78
N CYS A 544 -7.87 34.09 -8.10
CA CYS A 544 -8.62 33.38 -9.14
C CYS A 544 -7.71 32.47 -9.93
N LYS A 545 -8.20 31.25 -10.20
CA LYS A 545 -7.50 30.23 -10.97
C LYS A 545 -8.39 29.70 -12.08
N ASN A 546 -7.94 29.89 -13.34
CA ASN A 546 -8.70 29.49 -14.52
C ASN A 546 -7.96 28.38 -15.27
N TYR A 547 -8.49 27.19 -15.22
CA TYR A 547 -7.97 26.03 -15.97
C TYR A 547 -8.58 25.96 -17.36
N HIS A 548 -7.73 25.71 -18.36
CA HIS A 548 -8.13 25.42 -19.72
C HIS A 548 -7.52 24.10 -20.18
N PHE A 549 -8.34 23.05 -20.25
CA PHE A 549 -7.92 21.70 -20.62
C PHE A 549 -8.00 21.50 -22.14
N LYS A 550 -6.86 21.35 -22.79
CA LYS A 550 -6.72 21.08 -24.22
C LYS A 550 -6.22 19.67 -24.48
N LYS A 551 -6.14 19.24 -25.73
CA LYS A 551 -5.80 17.87 -26.13
C LYS A 551 -4.49 17.36 -25.53
N ASN A 552 -3.44 18.17 -25.49
CA ASN A 552 -2.10 17.85 -25.00
C ASN A 552 -1.54 18.97 -24.11
N LYS A 553 -2.39 19.86 -23.62
CA LYS A 553 -1.97 21.06 -22.91
C LYS A 553 -2.96 21.42 -21.82
N ILE A 554 -2.43 21.89 -20.68
CA ILE A 554 -3.19 22.53 -19.62
C ILE A 554 -2.67 23.98 -19.53
N GLU A 555 -3.55 24.95 -19.57
CA GLU A 555 -3.24 26.35 -19.29
C GLU A 555 -3.89 26.72 -17.96
N VAL A 556 -3.15 27.40 -17.11
CA VAL A 556 -3.62 27.90 -15.82
C VAL A 556 -3.37 29.40 -15.77
N ASP A 557 -4.46 30.20 -15.89
CA ASP A 557 -4.38 31.62 -15.68
C ASP A 557 -4.60 31.91 -14.19
N ILE A 558 -3.71 32.69 -13.59
CA ILE A 558 -3.74 33.12 -12.20
C ILE A 558 -3.89 34.63 -12.12
N ASP A 559 -4.90 35.09 -11.38
CA ASP A 559 -5.13 36.47 -11.06
C ASP A 559 -5.15 36.64 -9.53
N ILE A 560 -4.31 37.52 -8.99
CA ILE A 560 -4.23 37.82 -7.56
C ILE A 560 -4.49 39.31 -7.35
N ASP A 561 -5.59 39.65 -6.73
CA ASP A 561 -6.01 41.01 -6.44
C ASP A 561 -5.71 41.37 -4.97
N ASN A 562 -5.26 42.62 -4.78
CA ASN A 562 -4.92 43.17 -3.48
C ASN A 562 -3.80 42.42 -2.75
N ALA A 563 -2.71 42.12 -3.47
CA ALA A 563 -1.48 41.56 -2.92
C ALA A 563 -0.45 42.65 -2.52
N SER A 564 0.71 42.26 -2.06
CA SER A 564 1.79 43.16 -1.65
C SER A 564 3.14 42.74 -2.24
N SER A 565 3.89 43.72 -2.74
CA SER A 565 5.26 43.53 -3.28
C SER A 565 6.30 43.14 -2.20
N LYS A 566 5.90 43.02 -0.93
CA LYS A 566 6.73 42.48 0.15
C LYS A 566 6.88 40.97 0.09
N TYR A 567 6.07 40.28 -0.72
CA TYR A 567 6.04 38.86 -0.84
C TYR A 567 6.27 38.41 -2.27
N ASN A 568 6.63 37.15 -2.41
CA ASN A 568 6.64 36.43 -3.68
C ASN A 568 5.43 35.50 -3.76
N TYR A 569 4.98 35.27 -4.99
CA TYR A 569 4.07 34.19 -5.31
C TYR A 569 4.88 32.99 -5.81
N LEU A 570 4.63 31.82 -5.23
CA LEU A 570 5.25 30.53 -5.61
C LEU A 570 4.14 29.59 -6.08
N HIS A 571 4.20 29.16 -7.34
CA HIS A 571 3.27 28.19 -7.92
C HIS A 571 3.96 26.84 -8.04
N GLU A 572 3.50 25.84 -7.29
CA GLU A 572 4.17 24.54 -7.14
C GLU A 572 3.52 23.46 -8.00
N TRP A 573 4.33 22.68 -8.70
CA TRP A 573 3.96 21.46 -9.39
C TRP A 573 4.81 20.30 -8.86
N ASN A 574 4.16 19.18 -8.52
CA ASN A 574 4.84 17.97 -8.11
C ASN A 574 4.55 16.88 -9.15
N LEU A 575 5.61 16.35 -9.75
CA LEU A 575 5.50 15.37 -10.83
C LEU A 575 6.27 14.09 -10.48
N HIS A 576 5.63 12.97 -10.75
CA HIS A 576 6.24 11.65 -10.64
C HIS A 576 6.88 11.22 -11.97
N PHE A 577 8.05 10.57 -11.89
CA PHE A 577 8.77 9.96 -13.00
C PHE A 577 9.20 8.55 -12.63
N ALA A 578 9.02 7.58 -13.54
CA ALA A 578 9.35 6.19 -13.27
C ALA A 578 10.86 5.95 -13.02
N SER A 579 11.72 6.80 -13.58
CA SER A 579 13.18 6.76 -13.38
C SER A 579 13.75 8.16 -13.45
N LEU A 580 14.02 8.75 -12.29
CA LEU A 580 14.54 10.11 -12.21
C LEU A 580 15.92 10.27 -12.90
N GLN A 581 16.72 9.20 -12.95
CA GLN A 581 18.02 9.18 -13.65
C GLN A 581 17.89 9.37 -15.15
N GLU A 582 16.72 9.09 -15.72
CA GLU A 582 16.41 9.23 -17.15
C GLU A 582 15.73 10.57 -17.49
N VAL A 583 15.61 11.47 -16.50
CA VAL A 583 14.95 12.77 -16.64
C VAL A 583 15.96 13.90 -16.59
N SER A 584 15.80 14.88 -17.48
CA SER A 584 16.59 16.12 -17.46
C SER A 584 15.71 17.37 -17.47
N PHE A 585 16.14 18.40 -16.75
CA PHE A 585 15.50 19.69 -16.56
C PHE A 585 16.36 20.76 -17.23
N ASN A 586 15.95 21.33 -18.35
CA ASN A 586 16.76 22.21 -19.21
C ASN A 586 18.17 21.63 -19.49
N GLY A 587 18.29 20.28 -19.62
CA GLY A 587 19.53 19.57 -19.88
C GLY A 587 20.34 19.17 -18.65
N VAL A 588 19.92 19.55 -17.43
CA VAL A 588 20.55 19.16 -16.16
C VAL A 588 19.76 18.02 -15.53
N THR A 589 20.44 17.04 -14.93
CA THR A 589 19.84 15.92 -14.20
C THR A 589 19.98 16.11 -12.69
N LEU A 590 19.03 15.61 -11.92
CA LEU A 590 19.12 15.53 -10.46
C LEU A 590 20.01 14.36 -10.04
N ASP A 591 20.76 14.52 -8.95
CA ASP A 591 21.51 13.44 -8.34
C ASP A 591 20.57 12.56 -7.50
N THR A 592 20.47 11.30 -7.84
CA THR A 592 19.58 10.35 -7.15
C THR A 592 20.21 9.68 -5.93
N GLN A 593 21.50 10.01 -5.64
CA GLN A 593 22.19 9.49 -4.45
C GLN A 593 22.05 10.39 -3.22
N GLU A 594 21.64 11.65 -3.45
CA GLU A 594 21.42 12.62 -2.40
C GLU A 594 19.96 12.64 -1.97
N GLN A 595 19.71 12.82 -0.68
CA GLN A 595 18.35 12.98 -0.14
C GLN A 595 17.64 14.20 -0.75
N TYR A 596 18.38 15.31 -0.95
CA TYR A 596 17.91 16.49 -1.63
C TYR A 596 18.84 16.86 -2.78
N SER A 597 18.41 16.61 -4.00
CA SER A 597 19.07 17.13 -5.18
C SER A 597 18.31 18.34 -5.69
N MET A 598 19.02 19.45 -5.88
CA MET A 598 18.40 20.78 -6.08
C MET A 598 18.98 21.48 -7.29
N ILE A 599 18.12 22.13 -8.08
CA ILE A 599 18.48 22.95 -9.25
C ILE A 599 17.71 24.27 -9.19
N GLU A 600 18.40 25.41 -9.35
CA GLU A 600 17.78 26.72 -9.58
C GLU A 600 17.97 27.11 -11.04
N ILE A 601 16.92 27.55 -11.72
CA ILE A 601 16.94 27.97 -13.12
C ILE A 601 16.36 29.38 -13.25
N ILE A 602 17.03 30.22 -14.01
CA ILE A 602 16.54 31.55 -14.41
C ILE A 602 16.13 31.45 -15.89
N SER A 603 14.86 31.30 -16.16
CA SER A 603 14.29 31.15 -17.50
C SER A 603 12.78 31.29 -17.46
N ASP A 604 12.18 31.77 -18.57
CA ASP A 604 10.72 31.79 -18.74
C ASP A 604 10.13 30.45 -19.17
N SER A 605 10.96 29.42 -19.27
CA SER A 605 10.54 28.07 -19.65
C SER A 605 11.34 26.98 -18.97
N LEU A 606 10.65 25.87 -18.70
CA LEU A 606 11.24 24.63 -18.22
C LEU A 606 10.94 23.50 -19.21
N ILE A 607 12.00 22.88 -19.73
CA ILE A 607 11.91 21.74 -20.63
C ILE A 607 12.34 20.49 -19.85
N ILE A 608 11.41 19.58 -19.65
CA ILE A 608 11.65 18.29 -18.97
C ILE A 608 11.66 17.20 -20.04
N LYS A 609 12.79 16.51 -20.20
CA LYS A 609 12.90 15.38 -21.12
C LYS A 609 12.96 14.08 -20.34
N ASP A 610 11.96 13.25 -20.53
CA ASP A 610 11.85 11.92 -19.95
C ASP A 610 12.13 10.87 -21.04
N LYS A 611 13.22 10.11 -20.84
CA LYS A 611 13.63 9.06 -21.79
C LYS A 611 12.78 7.81 -21.64
N TYR A 612 12.33 7.49 -20.42
CA TYR A 612 11.49 6.31 -20.15
C TYR A 612 10.15 6.41 -20.88
N LEU A 613 9.48 7.57 -20.79
CA LEU A 613 8.22 7.82 -21.47
C LEU A 613 8.39 8.22 -22.95
N ASP A 614 9.61 8.52 -23.39
CA ASP A 614 9.92 9.14 -24.70
C ASP A 614 9.09 10.42 -24.92
N LYS A 615 9.09 11.29 -23.92
CA LYS A 615 8.30 12.52 -23.89
C LYS A 615 9.13 13.74 -23.48
N THR A 616 8.63 14.90 -23.94
CA THR A 616 9.07 16.20 -23.47
C THR A 616 7.88 16.93 -22.88
N PHE A 617 8.01 17.40 -21.65
CA PHE A 617 7.07 18.28 -21.00
C PHE A 617 7.65 19.69 -21.02
N VAL A 618 6.85 20.67 -21.38
CA VAL A 618 7.29 22.06 -21.49
C VAL A 618 6.38 22.91 -20.63
N PHE A 619 6.96 23.58 -19.64
CA PHE A 619 6.31 24.66 -18.94
C PHE A 619 6.78 26.01 -19.54
N THR A 620 5.84 26.91 -19.77
CA THR A 620 6.13 28.29 -20.15
C THR A 620 5.32 29.22 -19.29
N SER A 621 5.95 30.31 -18.84
CA SER A 621 5.27 31.35 -18.09
C SER A 621 5.90 32.70 -18.33
N LYS A 622 5.11 33.78 -18.18
CA LYS A 622 5.59 35.16 -18.29
C LYS A 622 5.91 35.75 -16.93
N ASN A 623 6.85 36.66 -16.89
CA ASN A 623 7.25 37.38 -15.67
C ASN A 623 7.81 36.49 -14.56
N LEU A 624 8.33 35.33 -14.93
CA LEU A 624 8.94 34.38 -14.00
C LEU A 624 10.26 34.94 -13.48
N SER A 625 10.46 34.89 -12.15
CA SER A 625 11.72 35.31 -11.53
C SER A 625 12.75 34.19 -11.59
N LYS A 626 12.37 33.02 -11.13
CA LYS A 626 13.20 31.82 -11.14
C LYS A 626 12.37 30.53 -10.95
N ILE A 627 12.98 29.40 -11.23
CA ILE A 627 12.39 28.07 -11.06
C ILE A 627 13.22 27.31 -10.05
N PHE A 628 12.59 26.82 -9.00
CA PHE A 628 13.14 25.86 -8.06
C PHE A 628 12.79 24.45 -8.50
N ILE A 629 13.74 23.52 -8.45
CA ILE A 629 13.52 22.11 -8.76
C ILE A 629 14.25 21.30 -7.69
N THR A 630 13.54 20.38 -7.03
CA THR A 630 14.13 19.50 -6.02
C THR A 630 13.55 18.09 -6.10
N SER A 631 14.35 17.08 -5.77
CA SER A 631 13.85 15.73 -5.59
C SER A 631 12.91 15.69 -4.38
N LEU A 632 11.78 14.99 -4.53
CA LEU A 632 10.84 14.70 -3.45
C LEU A 632 11.12 13.27 -2.99
N ASN A 633 11.78 13.13 -1.84
CA ASN A 633 12.17 11.83 -1.28
C ASN A 633 11.48 11.62 0.07
N SER A 634 10.97 10.41 0.28
CA SER A 634 10.43 9.94 1.55
C SER A 634 11.40 9.02 2.26
N ILE A 635 11.30 8.98 3.58
CA ILE A 635 12.01 8.06 4.45
C ILE A 635 11.00 6.98 4.88
N SER A 636 11.31 5.71 4.64
CA SER A 636 10.42 4.61 5.00
C SER A 636 11.18 3.42 5.57
N GLN A 637 10.51 2.68 6.46
CA GLN A 637 11.02 1.41 6.96
C GLN A 637 10.94 0.33 5.88
N SER A 638 11.94 -0.54 5.85
CA SER A 638 11.98 -1.73 5.01
C SER A 638 12.58 -2.92 5.78
N GLU A 639 12.59 -4.10 5.16
CA GLU A 639 13.23 -5.30 5.73
C GLU A 639 14.74 -5.12 6.03
N LYS A 640 15.39 -4.16 5.39
CA LYS A 640 16.83 -3.89 5.52
C LYS A 640 17.16 -2.73 6.44
N GLY A 641 16.13 -2.10 7.04
CA GLY A 641 16.28 -0.91 7.87
C GLY A 641 15.49 0.27 7.30
N VAL A 642 16.17 1.38 7.01
CA VAL A 642 15.55 2.62 6.51
C VAL A 642 15.93 2.88 5.07
N ASP A 643 14.95 3.10 4.21
CA ASP A 643 15.10 3.42 2.79
C ASP A 643 14.75 4.87 2.49
N ILE A 644 15.56 5.52 1.64
CA ILE A 644 15.24 6.80 1.00
C ILE A 644 14.65 6.49 -0.37
N THR A 645 13.36 6.82 -0.56
CA THR A 645 12.65 6.50 -1.80
C THR A 645 12.19 7.76 -2.50
N ASN A 646 12.57 7.91 -3.78
CA ASN A 646 12.10 9.03 -4.59
C ASN A 646 10.61 8.89 -4.93
N GLN A 647 9.83 9.91 -4.58
CA GLN A 647 8.39 10.00 -4.82
C GLN A 647 8.04 10.92 -6.00
N GLY A 648 9.01 11.64 -6.52
CA GLY A 648 8.83 12.58 -7.61
C GLY A 648 9.79 13.76 -7.54
N VAL A 649 9.38 14.86 -8.15
CA VAL A 649 10.10 16.14 -8.21
C VAL A 649 9.14 17.27 -7.89
N SER A 650 9.53 18.15 -6.96
CA SER A 650 8.85 19.40 -6.68
C SER A 650 9.44 20.52 -7.54
N ILE A 651 8.58 21.26 -8.25
CA ILE A 651 8.93 22.37 -9.16
C ILE A 651 8.19 23.60 -8.69
N GLY A 652 8.94 24.61 -8.25
CA GLY A 652 8.39 25.90 -7.79
C GLY A 652 8.66 27.01 -8.80
N PHE A 653 7.61 27.61 -9.34
CA PHE A 653 7.67 28.80 -10.22
C PHE A 653 7.51 30.04 -9.35
N LEU A 654 8.58 30.85 -9.22
CA LEU A 654 8.64 32.00 -8.32
C LEU A 654 8.44 33.30 -9.08
N TYR A 655 7.57 34.16 -8.56
CA TYR A 655 7.20 35.45 -9.13
C TYR A 655 7.27 36.57 -8.10
N ASN A 656 7.70 37.77 -8.52
CA ASN A 656 7.59 38.95 -7.68
C ASN A 656 6.14 39.47 -7.72
N LEU A 657 5.50 39.59 -6.58
CA LEU A 657 4.15 40.11 -6.50
C LEU A 657 4.05 41.60 -6.72
N SER A 658 2.92 42.04 -7.24
CA SER A 658 2.44 43.41 -7.26
C SER A 658 1.05 43.47 -6.63
N SER A 659 0.49 44.67 -6.42
CA SER A 659 -0.85 44.82 -5.84
C SER A 659 -1.94 44.09 -6.63
N ASN A 660 -1.83 44.07 -7.95
CA ASN A 660 -2.64 43.26 -8.87
C ASN A 660 -1.67 42.48 -9.74
N PHE A 661 -1.64 41.18 -9.53
CA PHE A 661 -0.69 40.27 -10.19
C PHE A 661 -1.44 39.31 -11.10
N THR A 662 -0.95 39.14 -12.30
CA THR A 662 -1.49 38.18 -13.27
C THR A 662 -0.37 37.39 -13.90
N THR A 663 -0.56 36.11 -14.08
CA THR A 663 0.34 35.25 -14.85
C THR A 663 -0.42 34.09 -15.49
N GLN A 664 0.21 33.45 -16.44
CA GLN A 664 -0.27 32.26 -17.09
C GLN A 664 0.84 31.20 -17.07
N ILE A 665 0.51 30.01 -16.69
CA ILE A 665 1.40 28.85 -16.70
C ILE A 665 0.83 27.84 -17.67
N ASP A 666 1.62 27.48 -18.66
CA ASP A 666 1.27 26.49 -19.67
C ASP A 666 2.05 25.22 -19.46
N PHE A 667 1.36 24.09 -19.32
CA PHE A 667 1.94 22.74 -19.35
C PHE A 667 1.62 22.07 -20.68
N ASP A 668 2.63 21.79 -21.49
CA ASP A 668 2.52 21.22 -22.84
C ASP A 668 3.19 19.83 -22.90
N LEU A 669 2.45 18.83 -23.38
CA LEU A 669 2.97 17.51 -23.70
C LEU A 669 3.39 17.46 -25.19
N LYS A 670 4.69 17.37 -25.46
CA LYS A 670 5.27 17.26 -26.81
C LYS A 670 5.87 15.91 -27.08
N LYS A 671 6.05 15.57 -28.35
CA LYS A 671 6.93 14.47 -28.74
C LYS A 671 8.38 14.91 -28.57
N ARG A 672 9.28 13.98 -28.29
CA ARG A 672 10.71 14.27 -28.11
C ARG A 672 11.36 14.96 -29.31
N GLU A 673 10.90 14.64 -30.54
CA GLU A 673 11.41 15.22 -31.80
C GLU A 673 10.97 16.67 -32.02
N ASP A 674 9.84 17.10 -31.42
CA ASP A 674 9.28 18.46 -31.62
C ASP A 674 10.02 19.53 -30.77
N SER A 675 11.05 19.18 -30.03
CA SER A 675 11.81 20.05 -29.12
C SER A 675 13.12 20.62 -29.72
N ILE A 676 13.34 20.45 -31.03
CA ILE A 676 14.50 20.98 -31.75
C ILE A 676 14.04 22.14 -32.66
N VAL A 677 13.49 23.21 -32.08
CA VAL A 677 13.38 24.52 -32.77
C VAL A 677 13.61 25.61 -31.73
#